data_bd32e10e2457468a78e8cca285e5c554
#
_entry.id   bd32e10e2457468a78e8cca285e5c554
#
_cell.length_a   1.000
_cell.length_b   1.000
_cell.length_c   1.000
_cell.angle_alpha   90.00
_cell.angle_beta   90.00
_cell.angle_gamma   90.00
#
_symmetry.space_group_name_H-M   'P 1'
#
loop_
_entity.id
_entity.type
_entity.pdbx_description
1 polymer ?
#
loop_
_entity_poly.entity_id
_entity_poly.type
_entity_poly.pdbx_seq_one_letter_code
_entity_poly.pdbx_strand_id
1 'polypeptide(L)'
;MPDPSAPRLSGGVAVVRRRARFRHSLLGLAVGAAVALLLVLLRGTYVLQSLELKTVDLRFRTLHDVAKADTNIVIVDVDNLSLDLLRPTLGRYPWPRDAWDALVRFLAAGGAKAVGFDFTFPDPDLAKPAADSAFAASERDAGMVVQTLFFEHALDTVEARRQALLREDSVAIRRMREFGWTVGGPLPEADFQVVTSPYPELLYAARGLGVINFTPDAVDGTARRSPLLYRFRGRDYPALGLAVAIASDTARFGGAPTHWSPTALEFPGLTVPLDHGALILNWRGPYRDPKRKDHPETYRVYPIAQILHSYQQVVSGEKPEVRLEAFRDKVVFVGTTGAGLFDARANPFGPNDPGVLIHATLADNLLTGDFMRRVGAPLNAAVLVLVALLAGLAVSAITAAWWSAVAGLGLAAVFLGVASTLFQRGVWLDAGAPVLAILFTFTGGMVLNYMTEGRKKRQIREMFGKYVAPEYVAQLAEDPSRLDLEGRRAELTILFSDIRGFTSISEKMSAHEVVEFLNEYLSQMAGIVKHSGGTLDKFIGDAVMAFWGEPVRHADHADRAADCALAMRDATAALAERWVKEGKPNIRIGIGVNTAEVVVGNIGSLEHKLDYTVIGDGVNLASRLESQNKEFGTTIIVSEFTLAKLGDRYDVRPLADVKVKGKEKPVGIYELLGKRVAAGGAA
;
A
#
# COMPACT_ATOMS: atom_id res chain seq x y z
N MET A 1 -14.17 -34.16 48.11
CA MET A 1 -13.72 -32.79 48.12
C MET A 1 -12.35 -32.74 47.47
N PRO A 2 -12.11 -31.99 46.40
CA PRO A 2 -10.77 -31.92 45.79
C PRO A 2 -9.86 -31.02 46.61
N ASP A 3 -8.60 -31.41 46.71
CA ASP A 3 -7.51 -30.76 47.44
C ASP A 3 -7.20 -29.35 46.87
N PRO A 4 -7.17 -28.30 47.68
CA PRO A 4 -6.92 -26.91 47.21
C PRO A 4 -5.44 -26.57 47.01
N SER A 5 -4.49 -27.50 47.12
CA SER A 5 -3.04 -27.23 47.12
C SER A 5 -2.31 -27.52 45.80
N ALA A 6 -2.99 -27.87 44.70
CA ALA A 6 -2.33 -28.10 43.43
C ALA A 6 -1.85 -26.78 42.78
N PRO A 7 -0.58 -26.60 42.45
CA PRO A 7 -0.08 -25.37 41.86
C PRO A 7 -0.62 -25.20 40.45
N ARG A 8 -1.31 -24.08 40.23
CA ARG A 8 -1.80 -23.67 38.88
C ARG A 8 -0.61 -23.33 37.98
N LEU A 9 -0.22 -24.29 37.13
CA LEU A 9 0.81 -24.12 36.09
C LEU A 9 0.40 -23.19 34.90
N SER A 10 -0.70 -22.42 35.05
CA SER A 10 -1.22 -21.54 33.98
C SER A 10 -0.42 -20.23 33.78
N GLY A 11 0.46 -19.82 34.71
CA GLY A 11 1.20 -18.58 34.64
C GLY A 11 2.34 -18.54 33.60
N GLY A 12 3.07 -19.64 33.44
CA GLY A 12 4.25 -19.67 32.58
C GLY A 12 3.91 -19.59 31.08
N VAL A 13 2.90 -20.31 30.64
CA VAL A 13 2.46 -20.32 29.21
C VAL A 13 1.89 -18.94 28.81
N ALA A 14 1.17 -18.27 29.70
CA ALA A 14 0.63 -16.93 29.47
C ALA A 14 1.75 -15.88 29.32
N VAL A 15 2.82 -15.97 30.10
CA VAL A 15 3.98 -15.05 30.03
C VAL A 15 4.76 -15.25 28.73
N VAL A 16 5.00 -16.49 28.30
CA VAL A 16 5.70 -16.79 27.04
C VAL A 16 4.89 -16.33 25.84
N ARG A 17 3.57 -16.56 25.81
CA ARG A 17 2.68 -16.05 24.74
C ARG A 17 2.65 -14.52 24.72
N ARG A 18 2.66 -13.85 25.88
CA ARG A 18 2.69 -12.38 25.96
C ARG A 18 4.01 -11.80 25.45
N ARG A 19 5.14 -12.40 25.76
CA ARG A 19 6.47 -12.01 25.24
C ARG A 19 6.57 -12.23 23.71
N ALA A 20 6.05 -13.31 23.19
CA ALA A 20 6.04 -13.58 21.76
C ALA A 20 5.18 -12.58 20.98
N ARG A 21 3.97 -12.24 21.47
CA ARG A 21 3.11 -11.20 20.89
C ARG A 21 3.78 -9.84 20.91
N PHE A 22 4.41 -9.46 22.03
CA PHE A 22 5.13 -8.18 22.14
C PHE A 22 6.28 -8.06 21.12
N ARG A 23 7.06 -9.14 20.92
CA ARG A 23 8.12 -9.16 19.89
C ARG A 23 7.55 -9.03 18.47
N HIS A 24 6.42 -9.65 18.17
CA HIS A 24 5.76 -9.49 16.87
C HIS A 24 5.27 -8.05 16.65
N SER A 25 4.67 -7.42 17.67
CA SER A 25 4.25 -6.01 17.59
C SER A 25 5.42 -5.07 17.37
N LEU A 26 6.55 -5.30 18.03
CA LEU A 26 7.78 -4.51 17.81
C LEU A 26 8.32 -4.65 16.38
N LEU A 27 8.29 -5.85 15.80
CA LEU A 27 8.69 -6.06 14.40
C LEU A 27 7.77 -5.32 13.43
N GLY A 28 6.45 -5.39 13.63
CA GLY A 28 5.50 -4.65 12.81
C GLY A 28 5.70 -3.14 12.89
N LEU A 29 5.91 -2.61 14.10
CA LEU A 29 6.25 -1.19 14.31
C LEU A 29 7.57 -0.81 13.62
N ALA A 30 8.59 -1.68 13.67
CA ALA A 30 9.87 -1.43 13.01
C ALA A 30 9.71 -1.36 11.49
N VAL A 31 8.90 -2.25 10.89
CA VAL A 31 8.57 -2.19 9.46
C VAL A 31 7.84 -0.90 9.13
N GLY A 32 6.80 -0.54 9.88
CA GLY A 32 6.08 0.70 9.68
C GLY A 32 6.98 1.93 9.79
N ALA A 33 7.86 1.98 10.80
CA ALA A 33 8.82 3.06 10.99
C ALA A 33 9.83 3.15 9.83
N ALA A 34 10.35 2.02 9.35
CA ALA A 34 11.28 1.98 8.22
C ALA A 34 10.62 2.46 6.92
N VAL A 35 9.39 2.03 6.65
CA VAL A 35 8.60 2.48 5.49
C VAL A 35 8.30 3.98 5.60
N ALA A 36 7.87 4.45 6.78
CA ALA A 36 7.61 5.86 7.01
C ALA A 36 8.86 6.72 6.78
N LEU A 37 10.00 6.31 7.34
CA LEU A 37 11.28 7.01 7.16
C LEU A 37 11.65 7.09 5.67
N LEU A 38 11.55 5.96 4.95
CA LEU A 38 11.84 5.91 3.51
C LEU A 38 10.95 6.90 2.74
N LEU A 39 9.64 6.89 2.98
CA LEU A 39 8.70 7.76 2.26
C LEU A 39 8.86 9.24 2.65
N VAL A 40 9.21 9.53 3.91
CA VAL A 40 9.56 10.91 4.33
C VAL A 40 10.81 11.41 3.60
N LEU A 41 11.84 10.59 3.46
CA LEU A 41 13.05 10.94 2.71
C LEU A 41 12.77 11.12 1.21
N LEU A 42 11.89 10.32 0.64
CA LEU A 42 11.55 10.35 -0.78
C LEU A 42 10.45 11.37 -1.13
N ARG A 43 9.83 12.05 -0.17
CA ARG A 43 8.69 12.95 -0.40
C ARG A 43 8.92 14.06 -1.44
N GLY A 44 10.19 14.49 -1.59
CA GLY A 44 10.61 15.50 -2.56
C GLY A 44 10.83 14.96 -3.98
N THR A 45 10.72 13.65 -4.19
CA THR A 45 10.92 13.06 -5.51
C THR A 45 9.74 13.32 -6.44
N TYR A 46 10.02 13.43 -7.72
CA TYR A 46 9.01 13.58 -8.78
C TYR A 46 7.89 12.52 -8.69
N VAL A 47 8.25 11.27 -8.39
CA VAL A 47 7.29 10.16 -8.33
C VAL A 47 6.24 10.37 -7.25
N LEU A 48 6.65 10.70 -6.01
CA LEU A 48 5.71 10.90 -4.91
C LEU A 48 4.92 12.20 -5.07
N GLN A 49 5.53 13.25 -5.61
CA GLN A 49 4.81 14.50 -5.93
C GLN A 49 3.75 14.26 -7.01
N SER A 50 4.11 13.60 -8.11
CA SER A 50 3.18 13.28 -9.19
C SER A 50 2.02 12.40 -8.70
N LEU A 51 2.32 11.39 -7.84
CA LEU A 51 1.28 10.55 -7.26
C LEU A 51 0.31 11.39 -6.41
N GLU A 52 0.81 12.27 -5.55
CA GLU A 52 -0.03 13.15 -4.73
C GLU A 52 -0.91 14.04 -5.61
N LEU A 53 -0.36 14.68 -6.62
CA LEU A 53 -1.11 15.55 -7.54
C LEU A 53 -2.23 14.77 -8.26
N LYS A 54 -1.98 13.54 -8.69
CA LYS A 54 -3.01 12.66 -9.26
C LYS A 54 -4.12 12.32 -8.26
N THR A 55 -3.78 12.13 -6.97
CA THR A 55 -4.82 11.93 -5.95
C THR A 55 -5.67 13.17 -5.72
N VAL A 56 -5.09 14.36 -5.85
CA VAL A 56 -5.80 15.64 -5.78
C VAL A 56 -6.75 15.81 -6.96
N ASP A 57 -6.28 15.56 -8.18
CA ASP A 57 -7.12 15.63 -9.38
C ASP A 57 -8.30 14.65 -9.29
N LEU A 58 -8.04 13.42 -8.80
CA LEU A 58 -9.10 12.46 -8.59
C LEU A 58 -10.13 12.96 -7.58
N ARG A 59 -9.67 13.58 -6.48
CA ARG A 59 -10.59 14.19 -5.48
C ARG A 59 -11.39 15.34 -6.08
N PHE A 60 -10.79 16.23 -6.89
CA PHE A 60 -11.55 17.26 -7.61
C PHE A 60 -12.57 16.63 -8.56
N ARG A 61 -12.20 15.64 -9.38
CA ARG A 61 -13.12 14.97 -10.32
C ARG A 61 -14.30 14.26 -9.65
N THR A 62 -14.10 13.75 -8.44
CA THR A 62 -15.10 12.96 -7.73
C THR A 62 -15.89 13.73 -6.67
N LEU A 63 -15.31 14.80 -6.12
CA LEU A 63 -15.84 15.51 -4.96
C LEU A 63 -16.16 16.98 -5.21
N HIS A 64 -15.96 17.48 -6.46
CA HIS A 64 -16.31 18.86 -6.80
C HIS A 64 -17.81 19.13 -6.59
N ASP A 65 -18.12 20.35 -6.24
CA ASP A 65 -19.49 20.79 -6.02
C ASP A 65 -19.77 22.11 -6.78
N VAL A 66 -20.36 21.95 -7.95
CA VAL A 66 -20.74 23.07 -8.81
C VAL A 66 -21.76 24.01 -8.15
N ALA A 67 -22.56 23.50 -7.19
CA ALA A 67 -23.51 24.33 -6.47
C ALA A 67 -22.85 25.40 -5.59
N LYS A 68 -21.57 25.24 -5.29
CA LYS A 68 -20.76 26.23 -4.56
C LYS A 68 -20.18 27.32 -5.45
N ALA A 69 -20.28 27.20 -6.77
CA ALA A 69 -19.82 28.23 -7.69
C ALA A 69 -20.60 29.52 -7.45
N ASP A 70 -19.90 30.68 -7.45
CA ASP A 70 -20.56 31.96 -7.30
C ASP A 70 -21.42 32.25 -8.54
N THR A 71 -22.73 32.31 -8.35
CA THR A 71 -23.70 32.57 -9.41
C THR A 71 -23.59 34.02 -9.95
N ASN A 72 -22.81 34.87 -9.29
CA ASN A 72 -22.54 36.22 -9.79
C ASN A 72 -21.43 36.27 -10.83
N ILE A 73 -20.68 35.17 -11.00
CA ILE A 73 -19.66 35.09 -12.05
C ILE A 73 -20.29 34.57 -13.33
N VAL A 74 -20.04 35.29 -14.41
CA VAL A 74 -20.53 35.02 -15.76
C VAL A 74 -19.37 35.04 -16.73
N ILE A 75 -19.39 34.14 -17.71
CA ILE A 75 -18.42 34.11 -18.80
C ILE A 75 -19.12 34.50 -20.10
N VAL A 76 -18.55 35.45 -20.81
CA VAL A 76 -18.91 35.77 -22.19
C VAL A 76 -17.86 35.14 -23.10
N ASP A 77 -18.31 34.19 -23.93
CA ASP A 77 -17.44 33.30 -24.69
C ASP A 77 -17.41 33.66 -26.19
N VAL A 78 -16.22 33.88 -26.71
CA VAL A 78 -15.96 33.93 -28.14
C VAL A 78 -15.81 32.52 -28.65
N ASP A 79 -16.94 31.82 -28.83
CA ASP A 79 -17.00 30.44 -29.26
C ASP A 79 -17.03 30.28 -30.79
N ASN A 80 -16.93 29.04 -31.28
CA ASN A 80 -16.97 28.74 -32.72
C ASN A 80 -18.25 29.19 -33.39
N LEU A 81 -19.38 29.05 -32.71
CA LEU A 81 -20.67 29.50 -33.23
C LEU A 81 -20.70 31.00 -33.41
N SER A 82 -20.18 31.75 -32.44
CA SER A 82 -20.05 33.19 -32.53
C SER A 82 -19.14 33.64 -33.68
N LEU A 83 -18.01 32.95 -33.88
CA LEU A 83 -17.10 33.20 -35.00
C LEU A 83 -17.79 33.05 -36.35
N ASP A 84 -18.61 32.02 -36.52
CA ASP A 84 -19.32 31.74 -37.75
C ASP A 84 -20.51 32.69 -37.96
N LEU A 85 -21.31 32.95 -36.93
CA LEU A 85 -22.48 33.82 -37.00
C LEU A 85 -22.10 35.31 -37.25
N LEU A 86 -20.99 35.76 -36.68
CA LEU A 86 -20.57 37.15 -36.81
C LEU A 86 -19.67 37.42 -38.03
N ARG A 87 -19.17 36.35 -38.71
CA ARG A 87 -18.33 36.49 -39.89
C ARG A 87 -18.93 37.33 -41.02
N PRO A 88 -20.23 37.22 -41.37
CA PRO A 88 -20.82 38.05 -42.43
C PRO A 88 -20.86 39.55 -42.10
N THR A 89 -20.94 39.92 -40.82
CA THR A 89 -21.12 41.30 -40.37
C THR A 89 -19.82 41.93 -39.86
N LEU A 90 -19.01 41.21 -39.12
CA LEU A 90 -17.77 41.71 -38.50
C LEU A 90 -16.49 41.24 -39.20
N GLY A 91 -16.60 40.32 -40.15
CA GLY A 91 -15.45 39.74 -40.82
C GLY A 91 -14.78 38.61 -39.98
N ARG A 92 -13.51 38.33 -40.32
CA ARG A 92 -12.69 37.38 -39.55
C ARG A 92 -12.21 38.02 -38.27
N TYR A 93 -12.11 37.18 -37.21
CA TYR A 93 -11.46 37.62 -35.98
C TYR A 93 -9.96 37.89 -36.23
N PRO A 94 -9.33 38.92 -35.60
CA PRO A 94 -9.90 39.81 -34.57
C PRO A 94 -10.90 40.81 -35.14
N TRP A 95 -12.03 40.99 -34.40
CA TRP A 95 -13.09 41.86 -34.82
C TRP A 95 -12.75 43.37 -34.64
N PRO A 96 -13.38 44.26 -35.39
CA PRO A 96 -13.28 45.70 -35.18
C PRO A 96 -13.68 46.10 -33.75
N ARG A 97 -13.15 47.20 -33.26
CA ARG A 97 -13.41 47.71 -31.90
C ARG A 97 -14.87 48.05 -31.64
N ASP A 98 -15.64 48.33 -32.68
CA ASP A 98 -17.09 48.53 -32.58
C ASP A 98 -17.82 47.36 -31.89
N ALA A 99 -17.38 46.11 -32.08
CA ALA A 99 -17.96 44.97 -31.43
C ALA A 99 -17.72 44.95 -29.91
N TRP A 100 -16.54 45.38 -29.50
CA TRP A 100 -16.17 45.46 -28.08
C TRP A 100 -16.80 46.64 -27.38
N ASP A 101 -16.93 47.80 -28.09
CA ASP A 101 -17.72 48.95 -27.64
C ASP A 101 -19.17 48.53 -27.35
N ALA A 102 -19.81 47.84 -28.30
CA ALA A 102 -21.17 47.31 -28.16
C ALA A 102 -21.31 46.36 -26.94
N LEU A 103 -20.35 45.46 -26.76
CA LEU A 103 -20.31 44.54 -25.60
C LEU A 103 -20.25 45.31 -24.28
N VAL A 104 -19.31 46.27 -24.15
CA VAL A 104 -19.14 47.05 -22.91
C VAL A 104 -20.39 47.87 -22.61
N ARG A 105 -20.99 48.52 -23.61
CA ARG A 105 -22.25 49.28 -23.45
C ARG A 105 -23.40 48.39 -23.01
N PHE A 106 -23.53 47.18 -23.57
CA PHE A 106 -24.56 46.24 -23.18
C PHE A 106 -24.41 45.80 -21.73
N LEU A 107 -23.17 45.39 -21.33
CA LEU A 107 -22.87 44.98 -19.97
C LEU A 107 -23.06 46.12 -18.95
N ALA A 108 -22.67 47.32 -19.31
CA ALA A 108 -22.89 48.51 -18.48
C ALA A 108 -24.38 48.81 -18.29
N ALA A 109 -25.17 48.80 -19.38
CA ALA A 109 -26.62 48.95 -19.31
C ALA A 109 -27.28 47.85 -18.49
N GLY A 110 -26.72 46.65 -18.50
CA GLY A 110 -27.13 45.50 -17.65
C GLY A 110 -26.76 45.64 -16.19
N GLY A 111 -25.89 46.58 -15.80
CA GLY A 111 -25.46 46.80 -14.42
C GLY A 111 -24.38 45.81 -13.94
N ALA A 112 -23.48 45.37 -14.80
CA ALA A 112 -22.32 44.55 -14.42
C ALA A 112 -21.41 45.34 -13.46
N LYS A 113 -20.86 44.65 -12.44
CA LYS A 113 -19.99 45.27 -11.43
C LYS A 113 -18.54 45.39 -11.91
N ALA A 114 -18.07 44.39 -12.61
CA ALA A 114 -16.71 44.35 -13.15
C ALA A 114 -16.68 43.47 -14.39
N VAL A 115 -15.85 43.83 -15.35
CA VAL A 115 -15.60 43.07 -16.58
C VAL A 115 -14.10 42.92 -16.75
N GLY A 116 -13.63 41.68 -16.95
CA GLY A 116 -12.23 41.36 -17.24
C GLY A 116 -12.11 40.65 -18.58
N PHE A 117 -11.23 41.14 -19.45
CA PHE A 117 -10.90 40.45 -20.69
C PHE A 117 -9.75 39.46 -20.48
N ASP A 118 -9.88 38.24 -20.92
CA ASP A 118 -8.80 37.22 -20.87
C ASP A 118 -7.95 37.25 -22.16
N PHE A 119 -7.76 38.40 -22.70
CA PHE A 119 -6.89 38.71 -23.84
C PHE A 119 -6.62 40.22 -23.92
N THR A 120 -5.56 40.61 -24.63
CA THR A 120 -5.14 42.02 -24.72
C THR A 120 -5.52 42.63 -26.05
N PHE A 121 -5.56 43.97 -26.07
CA PHE A 121 -5.70 44.80 -27.27
C PHE A 121 -4.42 45.63 -27.49
N PRO A 122 -3.31 45.03 -27.95
CA PRO A 122 -2.00 45.69 -27.94
C PRO A 122 -1.83 46.79 -28.98
N ASP A 123 -2.51 46.67 -30.11
CA ASP A 123 -2.35 47.57 -31.23
C ASP A 123 -3.66 48.35 -31.52
N PRO A 124 -3.57 49.62 -31.84
CA PRO A 124 -4.72 50.41 -32.29
C PRO A 124 -5.19 49.97 -33.70
N ASP A 125 -6.47 50.13 -33.99
CA ASP A 125 -7.04 49.87 -35.31
C ASP A 125 -6.74 51.09 -36.25
N LEU A 126 -5.64 50.96 -36.98
CA LEU A 126 -5.21 52.03 -37.91
C LEU A 126 -6.21 52.29 -39.03
N ALA A 127 -7.09 51.35 -39.36
CA ALA A 127 -8.13 51.49 -40.37
C ALA A 127 -9.35 52.27 -39.84
N LYS A 128 -9.62 52.16 -38.54
CA LYS A 128 -10.76 52.78 -37.86
C LYS A 128 -10.38 53.44 -36.53
N PRO A 129 -9.55 54.48 -36.48
CA PRO A 129 -9.11 55.06 -35.20
C PRO A 129 -10.28 55.61 -34.35
N ALA A 130 -11.39 56.01 -34.98
CA ALA A 130 -12.59 56.43 -34.26
C ALA A 130 -13.24 55.32 -33.45
N ALA A 131 -13.11 54.05 -33.88
CA ALA A 131 -13.63 52.89 -33.13
C ALA A 131 -12.80 52.64 -31.88
N ASP A 132 -11.48 52.82 -31.93
CA ASP A 132 -10.62 52.76 -30.74
C ASP A 132 -11.02 53.79 -29.69
N SER A 133 -11.22 55.06 -30.14
CA SER A 133 -11.63 56.13 -29.25
C SER A 133 -13.02 55.90 -28.65
N ALA A 134 -13.97 55.36 -29.44
CA ALA A 134 -15.31 55.00 -28.98
C ALA A 134 -15.29 53.90 -27.95
N PHE A 135 -14.51 52.84 -28.19
CA PHE A 135 -14.34 51.72 -27.24
C PHE A 135 -13.69 52.23 -25.95
N ALA A 136 -12.62 53.01 -26.01
CA ALA A 136 -12.02 53.59 -24.82
C ALA A 136 -12.98 54.56 -24.07
N ALA A 137 -13.84 55.29 -24.77
CA ALA A 137 -14.86 56.12 -24.15
C ALA A 137 -15.90 55.28 -23.41
N SER A 138 -16.42 54.22 -24.03
CA SER A 138 -17.38 53.33 -23.37
C SER A 138 -16.83 52.65 -22.12
N GLU A 139 -15.56 52.24 -22.12
CA GLU A 139 -14.90 51.69 -20.92
C GLU A 139 -14.80 52.73 -19.80
N ARG A 140 -14.40 53.95 -20.13
CA ARG A 140 -14.29 55.06 -19.17
C ARG A 140 -15.65 55.40 -18.56
N ASP A 141 -16.67 55.48 -19.39
CA ASP A 141 -18.04 55.84 -18.97
C ASP A 141 -18.64 54.70 -18.12
N ALA A 142 -18.39 53.45 -18.47
CA ALA A 142 -18.80 52.28 -17.70
C ALA A 142 -18.07 52.19 -16.35
N GLY A 143 -16.79 52.54 -16.31
CA GLY A 143 -15.97 52.52 -15.07
C GLY A 143 -15.84 51.18 -14.39
N MET A 144 -15.99 50.05 -15.14
CA MET A 144 -16.02 48.70 -14.59
C MET A 144 -15.02 47.74 -15.25
N VAL A 145 -14.35 48.20 -16.32
CA VAL A 145 -13.50 47.32 -17.14
C VAL A 145 -12.09 47.21 -16.56
N VAL A 146 -11.62 46.00 -16.37
CA VAL A 146 -10.25 45.64 -16.02
C VAL A 146 -9.56 45.15 -17.30
N GLN A 147 -8.57 45.88 -17.74
CA GLN A 147 -7.75 45.54 -18.89
C GLN A 147 -6.59 44.62 -18.52
N THR A 148 -6.01 43.94 -19.49
CA THR A 148 -5.06 42.87 -19.27
C THR A 148 -3.64 43.20 -19.66
N LEU A 149 -2.73 42.65 -18.88
CA LEU A 149 -1.30 42.66 -19.13
C LEU A 149 -0.82 41.24 -19.35
N PHE A 150 0.11 41.08 -20.29
CA PHE A 150 0.82 39.81 -20.44
C PHE A 150 2.33 40.07 -20.32
N PHE A 151 2.97 39.40 -19.38
CA PHE A 151 4.41 39.53 -19.13
C PHE A 151 5.17 38.41 -19.81
N GLU A 152 6.26 38.74 -20.46
CA GLU A 152 7.07 37.80 -21.21
C GLU A 152 8.52 37.83 -20.73
N HIS A 153 9.16 36.66 -20.77
CA HIS A 153 10.61 36.56 -20.64
C HIS A 153 11.22 37.00 -21.96
N ALA A 154 12.34 37.77 -21.92
CA ALA A 154 12.99 38.17 -23.15
C ALA A 154 13.43 36.90 -23.92
N LEU A 155 13.05 36.87 -25.18
CA LEU A 155 13.69 35.96 -26.11
C LEU A 155 15.18 36.34 -26.19
N ASP A 156 16.07 35.38 -26.20
CA ASP A 156 17.54 35.53 -26.21
C ASP A 156 18.08 36.18 -27.52
N THR A 157 17.30 37.01 -28.18
CA THR A 157 17.72 37.68 -29.38
C THR A 157 18.04 39.16 -29.07
N VAL A 158 19.12 39.66 -29.63
CA VAL A 158 19.54 41.07 -29.55
C VAL A 158 18.39 42.01 -29.97
N GLU A 159 17.58 41.58 -30.93
CA GLU A 159 16.45 42.38 -31.45
C GLU A 159 15.30 42.47 -30.46
N ALA A 160 14.98 41.37 -29.75
CA ALA A 160 13.96 41.38 -28.70
C ALA A 160 14.37 42.29 -27.53
N ARG A 161 15.65 42.27 -27.14
CA ARG A 161 16.21 43.18 -26.13
C ARG A 161 16.13 44.62 -26.59
N ARG A 162 16.45 44.90 -27.85
CA ARG A 162 16.37 46.26 -28.45
C ARG A 162 14.94 46.78 -28.49
N GLN A 163 13.98 45.94 -28.90
CA GLN A 163 12.56 46.29 -28.90
C GLN A 163 12.00 46.48 -27.48
N ALA A 164 12.43 45.68 -26.51
CA ALA A 164 12.09 45.87 -25.11
C ALA A 164 12.61 47.20 -24.57
N LEU A 165 13.83 47.58 -24.90
CA LEU A 165 14.44 48.84 -24.51
C LEU A 165 13.75 50.05 -25.17
N LEU A 166 13.37 49.96 -26.45
CA LEU A 166 12.64 51.00 -27.14
C LEU A 166 11.22 51.24 -26.57
N ARG A 167 10.63 50.27 -25.91
CA ARG A 167 9.35 50.38 -25.20
C ARG A 167 9.50 50.91 -23.76
N GLU A 168 10.71 51.07 -23.25
CA GLU A 168 10.98 51.43 -21.85
C GLU A 168 10.43 52.77 -21.40
N ASP A 169 10.41 53.77 -22.29
CA ASP A 169 9.88 55.09 -22.03
C ASP A 169 8.48 55.32 -22.59
N SER A 170 7.77 54.24 -22.95
CA SER A 170 6.44 54.38 -23.53
C SER A 170 5.44 54.97 -22.52
N VAL A 171 4.46 55.71 -23.04
CA VAL A 171 3.31 56.23 -22.29
C VAL A 171 2.62 55.10 -21.52
N ALA A 172 2.59 53.90 -22.11
CA ALA A 172 2.03 52.69 -21.52
C ALA A 172 2.73 52.31 -20.19
N ILE A 173 4.07 52.25 -20.16
CA ILE A 173 4.82 51.90 -18.94
C ILE A 173 4.59 52.93 -17.84
N ARG A 174 4.54 54.26 -18.19
CA ARG A 174 4.26 55.30 -17.20
C ARG A 174 2.87 55.11 -16.59
N ARG A 175 1.86 54.85 -17.41
CA ARG A 175 0.48 54.63 -16.95
C ARG A 175 0.32 53.35 -16.15
N MET A 176 0.96 52.29 -16.57
CA MET A 176 0.99 51.00 -15.80
C MET A 176 1.53 51.21 -14.39
N ARG A 177 2.58 52.03 -14.20
CA ARG A 177 3.15 52.32 -12.88
C ARG A 177 2.15 52.93 -11.89
N GLU A 178 1.12 53.62 -12.37
CA GLU A 178 0.07 54.22 -11.55
C GLU A 178 -0.87 53.13 -10.98
N PHE A 179 -1.07 52.01 -11.70
CA PHE A 179 -1.85 50.86 -11.26
C PHE A 179 -1.03 49.86 -10.43
N GLY A 180 0.29 49.90 -10.57
CA GLY A 180 1.19 48.94 -9.84
C GLY A 180 1.32 49.31 -8.37
N TRP A 181 1.25 48.30 -7.54
CA TRP A 181 1.39 48.41 -6.09
C TRP A 181 2.85 48.30 -5.63
N THR A 182 3.10 48.65 -4.39
CA THR A 182 4.31 48.32 -3.67
C THR A 182 3.89 47.51 -2.45
N VAL A 183 4.06 46.20 -2.53
CA VAL A 183 3.63 45.26 -1.47
C VAL A 183 4.83 44.92 -0.60
N GLY A 184 4.65 44.94 0.72
CA GLY A 184 5.69 44.53 1.67
C GLY A 184 5.99 43.04 1.56
N GLY A 185 7.21 42.65 1.90
CA GLY A 185 7.65 41.24 1.90
C GLY A 185 8.50 40.82 0.69
N PRO A 186 9.07 39.62 0.72
CA PRO A 186 10.02 39.14 -0.27
C PRO A 186 9.30 38.47 -1.46
N LEU A 187 8.43 39.23 -2.16
CA LEU A 187 7.81 38.74 -3.40
C LEU A 187 8.92 38.37 -4.41
N PRO A 188 8.95 37.17 -4.95
CA PRO A 188 9.95 36.80 -5.94
C PRO A 188 9.87 37.71 -7.14
N GLU A 189 11.02 38.22 -7.54
CA GLU A 189 11.13 38.94 -8.80
C GLU A 189 11.15 37.89 -9.91
N ALA A 190 10.06 37.82 -10.68
CA ALA A 190 10.08 37.04 -11.90
C ALA A 190 10.90 37.82 -12.95
N ASP A 191 11.73 37.14 -13.71
CA ASP A 191 12.61 37.70 -14.73
C ASP A 191 11.80 38.08 -16.02
N PHE A 192 10.71 38.85 -15.83
CA PHE A 192 9.94 39.38 -16.95
C PHE A 192 10.62 40.64 -17.47
N GLN A 193 10.88 40.68 -18.77
CA GLN A 193 11.58 41.78 -19.41
C GLN A 193 10.67 42.56 -20.37
N VAL A 194 9.61 41.92 -20.85
CA VAL A 194 8.67 42.52 -21.83
C VAL A 194 7.25 42.48 -21.26
N VAL A 195 6.46 43.48 -21.60
CA VAL A 195 5.04 43.49 -21.32
C VAL A 195 4.26 43.80 -22.61
N THR A 196 3.25 42.97 -22.86
CA THR A 196 2.20 43.25 -23.83
C THR A 196 1.06 43.88 -23.05
N SER A 197 0.74 45.18 -23.38
CA SER A 197 -0.30 45.97 -22.74
C SER A 197 -1.32 46.41 -23.77
N PRO A 198 -2.54 46.83 -23.38
CA PRO A 198 -3.47 47.50 -24.24
C PRO A 198 -2.88 48.80 -24.82
N TYR A 199 -3.40 49.26 -25.97
CA TYR A 199 -3.02 50.53 -26.50
C TYR A 199 -3.35 51.69 -25.54
N PRO A 200 -2.66 52.86 -25.63
CA PRO A 200 -2.69 53.91 -24.60
C PRO A 200 -4.08 54.36 -24.19
N GLU A 201 -5.00 54.55 -25.11
CA GLU A 201 -6.35 55.06 -24.84
C GLU A 201 -7.14 54.11 -23.94
N LEU A 202 -7.03 52.79 -24.14
CA LEU A 202 -7.64 51.77 -23.25
C LEU A 202 -6.96 51.72 -21.87
N LEU A 203 -5.65 51.88 -21.82
CA LEU A 203 -4.94 51.97 -20.53
C LEU A 203 -5.41 53.15 -19.68
N TYR A 204 -5.75 54.29 -20.32
CA TYR A 204 -6.31 55.46 -19.63
C TYR A 204 -7.78 55.28 -19.26
N ALA A 205 -8.53 54.49 -20.00
CA ALA A 205 -9.94 54.22 -19.77
C ALA A 205 -10.17 53.14 -18.68
N ALA A 206 -9.24 52.24 -18.55
CA ALA A 206 -9.37 51.07 -17.65
C ALA A 206 -9.55 51.48 -16.17
N ARG A 207 -10.46 50.81 -15.48
CA ARG A 207 -10.62 50.86 -14.02
C ARG A 207 -9.44 50.21 -13.28
N GLY A 208 -8.84 49.18 -13.85
CA GLY A 208 -7.74 48.42 -13.26
C GLY A 208 -6.98 47.62 -14.32
N LEU A 209 -5.85 47.08 -13.93
CA LEU A 209 -5.05 46.18 -14.77
C LEU A 209 -4.88 44.85 -14.10
N GLY A 210 -5.02 43.75 -14.85
CA GLY A 210 -4.84 42.40 -14.39
C GLY A 210 -3.91 41.59 -15.29
N VAL A 211 -3.09 40.74 -14.71
CA VAL A 211 -2.12 39.91 -15.44
C VAL A 211 -2.77 38.58 -15.79
N ILE A 212 -2.69 38.21 -17.07
CA ILE A 212 -3.24 36.94 -17.59
C ILE A 212 -2.21 35.79 -17.66
N ASN A 213 -1.00 36.03 -17.14
CA ASN A 213 0.01 34.99 -17.13
C ASN A 213 -0.47 33.76 -16.36
N PHE A 214 -0.15 32.62 -16.92
CA PHE A 214 -0.41 31.31 -16.29
C PHE A 214 0.90 30.70 -15.86
N THR A 215 0.96 30.22 -14.61
CA THR A 215 2.08 29.46 -14.08
C THR A 215 1.62 28.02 -13.82
N PRO A 216 1.93 27.09 -14.73
CA PRO A 216 1.55 25.70 -14.57
C PRO A 216 2.31 25.04 -13.41
N ASP A 217 1.74 23.98 -12.83
CA ASP A 217 2.46 23.14 -11.88
C ASP A 217 3.70 22.52 -12.56
N ALA A 218 4.87 22.70 -11.96
CA ALA A 218 6.14 22.27 -12.55
C ALA A 218 6.25 20.75 -12.77
N VAL A 219 5.41 19.96 -12.09
CA VAL A 219 5.43 18.47 -12.17
C VAL A 219 4.71 17.97 -13.43
N ASP A 220 3.55 18.53 -13.76
CA ASP A 220 2.70 17.99 -14.84
C ASP A 220 1.97 19.03 -15.67
N GLY A 221 2.25 20.29 -15.47
CA GLY A 221 1.66 21.39 -16.27
C GLY A 221 0.22 21.74 -15.92
N THR A 222 -0.37 21.17 -14.89
CA THR A 222 -1.78 21.35 -14.52
C THR A 222 -1.99 22.61 -13.68
N ALA A 223 -3.06 23.34 -13.92
CA ALA A 223 -3.47 24.52 -13.16
C ALA A 223 -4.11 24.14 -11.83
N ARG A 224 -3.34 24.04 -10.76
CA ARG A 224 -3.86 23.82 -9.40
C ARG A 224 -3.63 25.00 -8.48
N ARG A 225 -2.75 25.90 -8.87
CA ARG A 225 -2.38 27.13 -8.15
C ARG A 225 -2.34 28.29 -9.12
N SER A 226 -2.57 29.49 -8.59
CA SER A 226 -2.39 30.73 -9.32
C SER A 226 -1.66 31.75 -8.46
N PRO A 227 -0.55 32.31 -8.92
CA PRO A 227 0.01 33.49 -8.31
C PRO A 227 -1.05 34.62 -8.26
N LEU A 228 -1.07 35.35 -7.16
CA LEU A 228 -1.98 36.50 -7.02
C LEU A 228 -1.33 37.79 -7.48
N LEU A 229 -0.01 37.89 -7.41
CA LEU A 229 0.78 39.05 -7.75
C LEU A 229 1.92 38.66 -8.68
N TYR A 230 2.23 39.56 -9.60
CA TYR A 230 3.35 39.50 -10.53
C TYR A 230 4.19 40.77 -10.40
N ARG A 231 5.50 40.61 -10.11
CA ARG A 231 6.42 41.75 -10.01
C ARG A 231 7.01 42.06 -11.39
N PHE A 232 6.89 43.32 -11.78
CA PHE A 232 7.48 43.83 -13.01
C PHE A 232 8.09 45.23 -12.75
N ARG A 233 9.37 45.39 -12.98
CA ARG A 233 10.11 46.66 -12.81
C ARG A 233 9.85 47.34 -11.46
N GLY A 234 9.91 46.55 -10.37
CA GLY A 234 9.75 47.02 -8.99
C GLY A 234 8.33 47.43 -8.60
N ARG A 235 7.32 47.04 -9.38
CA ARG A 235 5.90 47.19 -9.08
C ARG A 235 5.20 45.85 -9.13
N ASP A 236 4.18 45.69 -8.30
CA ASP A 236 3.40 44.48 -8.15
C ASP A 236 2.03 44.65 -8.81
N TYR A 237 1.70 43.75 -9.72
CA TYR A 237 0.46 43.75 -10.49
C TYR A 237 -0.40 42.55 -10.12
N PRO A 238 -1.72 42.72 -9.91
CA PRO A 238 -2.59 41.60 -9.59
C PRO A 238 -2.79 40.65 -10.78
N ALA A 239 -3.00 39.37 -10.53
CA ALA A 239 -3.58 38.45 -11.49
C ALA A 239 -4.96 38.93 -11.93
N LEU A 240 -5.41 38.64 -13.16
CA LEU A 240 -6.70 39.12 -13.70
C LEU A 240 -7.87 38.80 -12.77
N GLY A 241 -7.98 37.57 -12.27
CA GLY A 241 -9.05 37.17 -11.34
C GLY A 241 -9.05 37.99 -10.04
N LEU A 242 -7.88 38.36 -9.52
CA LEU A 242 -7.76 39.25 -8.35
C LEU A 242 -8.13 40.69 -8.69
N ALA A 243 -7.66 41.22 -9.82
CA ALA A 243 -7.97 42.58 -10.24
C ALA A 243 -9.48 42.80 -10.43
N VAL A 244 -10.15 41.83 -11.07
CA VAL A 244 -11.60 41.85 -11.31
C VAL A 244 -12.37 41.69 -9.98
N ALA A 245 -11.91 40.82 -9.08
CA ALA A 245 -12.52 40.65 -7.75
C ALA A 245 -12.46 41.96 -6.95
N ILE A 246 -11.31 42.65 -6.94
CA ILE A 246 -11.15 43.95 -6.27
C ILE A 246 -12.02 45.01 -6.92
N ALA A 247 -12.09 45.07 -8.26
CA ALA A 247 -12.93 46.01 -8.97
C ALA A 247 -14.43 45.83 -8.67
N SER A 248 -14.86 44.59 -8.44
CA SER A 248 -16.25 44.23 -8.14
C SER A 248 -16.66 44.51 -6.69
N ASP A 249 -15.74 44.36 -5.73
CA ASP A 249 -15.99 44.52 -4.29
C ASP A 249 -14.76 45.13 -3.58
N THR A 250 -14.55 46.42 -3.80
CA THR A 250 -13.42 47.16 -3.20
C THR A 250 -13.50 47.17 -1.67
N ALA A 251 -14.71 47.14 -1.10
CA ALA A 251 -14.92 47.21 0.34
C ALA A 251 -14.37 45.92 1.02
N ARG A 252 -14.52 44.78 0.41
CA ARG A 252 -14.03 43.48 0.93
C ARG A 252 -12.51 43.45 1.11
N PHE A 253 -11.79 44.05 0.15
CA PHE A 253 -10.32 44.05 0.19
C PHE A 253 -9.75 45.23 1.00
N GLY A 254 -10.49 46.31 1.13
CA GLY A 254 -10.07 47.52 1.87
C GLY A 254 -8.92 48.28 1.23
N GLY A 255 -8.55 47.94 -0.01
CA GLY A 255 -7.47 48.60 -0.75
C GLY A 255 -6.46 47.64 -1.36
N ALA A 256 -5.25 48.15 -1.63
CA ALA A 256 -4.14 47.34 -2.10
C ALA A 256 -3.61 46.38 -0.98
N PRO A 257 -3.00 45.26 -1.36
CA PRO A 257 -2.40 44.35 -0.37
C PRO A 257 -1.22 45.02 0.34
N THR A 258 -1.12 44.78 1.63
CA THR A 258 -0.12 45.40 2.50
C THR A 258 1.14 44.55 2.65
N HIS A 259 0.98 43.21 2.70
CA HIS A 259 2.08 42.32 2.90
C HIS A 259 1.91 41.01 2.09
N TRP A 260 3.00 40.51 1.54
CA TRP A 260 3.08 39.21 0.91
C TRP A 260 4.08 38.31 1.64
N SER A 261 3.70 37.06 1.85
CA SER A 261 4.57 35.98 2.32
C SER A 261 4.32 34.72 1.49
N PRO A 262 5.19 33.71 1.53
CA PRO A 262 4.93 32.43 0.86
C PRO A 262 3.65 31.72 1.31
N THR A 263 3.08 32.10 2.45
CA THR A 263 1.90 31.48 3.07
C THR A 263 0.65 32.34 3.10
N ALA A 264 0.77 33.63 2.83
CA ALA A 264 -0.38 34.56 2.86
C ALA A 264 -0.14 35.82 2.03
N LEU A 265 -1.24 36.35 1.48
CA LEU A 265 -1.35 37.74 0.98
C LEU A 265 -2.33 38.48 1.86
N GLU A 266 -1.86 39.57 2.47
CA GLU A 266 -2.64 40.35 3.43
C GLU A 266 -3.18 41.63 2.79
N PHE A 267 -4.48 41.83 2.90
CA PHE A 267 -5.21 43.04 2.59
C PHE A 267 -5.72 43.68 3.88
N PRO A 268 -6.06 44.98 3.91
CA PRO A 268 -6.66 45.58 5.11
C PRO A 268 -7.93 44.88 5.60
N GLY A 269 -8.74 44.32 4.70
CA GLY A 269 -10.01 43.64 5.01
C GLY A 269 -9.98 42.11 4.91
N LEU A 270 -8.92 41.50 4.38
CA LEU A 270 -8.90 40.07 4.04
C LEU A 270 -7.49 39.53 4.05
N THR A 271 -7.32 38.36 4.62
CA THR A 271 -6.09 37.54 4.49
C THR A 271 -6.35 36.33 3.60
N VAL A 272 -5.63 36.23 2.49
CA VAL A 272 -5.73 35.16 1.52
C VAL A 272 -4.60 34.14 1.77
N PRO A 273 -4.90 32.87 2.05
CA PRO A 273 -3.88 31.86 2.28
C PRO A 273 -3.19 31.50 0.98
N LEU A 274 -1.87 31.33 1.04
CA LEU A 274 -1.04 30.88 -0.08
C LEU A 274 -0.32 29.57 0.26
N ASP A 275 0.00 28.83 -0.78
CA ASP A 275 0.87 27.64 -0.71
C ASP A 275 2.04 27.88 -1.67
N HIS A 276 3.26 28.04 -1.10
CA HIS A 276 4.46 28.41 -1.86
C HIS A 276 4.30 29.70 -2.68
N GLY A 277 3.57 30.69 -2.16
CA GLY A 277 3.39 31.99 -2.79
C GLY A 277 2.26 32.09 -3.80
N ALA A 278 1.48 31.03 -3.99
CA ALA A 278 0.32 31.00 -4.89
C ALA A 278 -0.95 30.52 -4.17
N LEU A 279 -2.11 30.99 -4.59
CA LEU A 279 -3.39 30.50 -4.10
C LEU A 279 -3.67 29.12 -4.70
N ILE A 280 -4.05 28.15 -3.87
CA ILE A 280 -4.58 26.88 -4.35
C ILE A 280 -6.01 27.13 -4.86
N LEU A 281 -6.22 26.86 -6.14
CA LEU A 281 -7.53 27.02 -6.76
C LEU A 281 -8.49 25.95 -6.24
N ASN A 282 -9.54 26.38 -5.55
CA ASN A 282 -10.62 25.51 -5.12
C ASN A 282 -11.62 25.37 -6.28
N TRP A 283 -11.32 24.48 -7.20
CA TRP A 283 -12.08 24.25 -8.41
C TRP A 283 -13.51 23.80 -8.14
N ARG A 284 -14.49 24.46 -8.74
CA ARG A 284 -15.93 24.14 -8.61
C ARG A 284 -16.37 23.04 -9.56
N GLY A 285 -15.74 22.91 -10.72
CA GLY A 285 -16.05 21.95 -11.75
C GLY A 285 -15.33 22.23 -13.05
N PRO A 286 -15.51 21.38 -14.09
CA PRO A 286 -14.99 21.61 -15.43
C PRO A 286 -15.71 22.78 -16.12
N TYR A 287 -15.14 23.30 -17.20
CA TYR A 287 -15.83 24.34 -18.00
C TYR A 287 -17.21 23.86 -18.45
N ARG A 288 -17.30 22.60 -18.95
CA ARG A 288 -18.56 21.92 -19.27
C ARG A 288 -18.54 20.51 -18.68
N ASP A 289 -19.55 20.17 -17.88
CA ASP A 289 -19.76 18.83 -17.32
C ASP A 289 -20.75 18.06 -18.19
N PRO A 290 -20.31 17.05 -18.96
CA PRO A 290 -21.18 16.27 -19.85
C PRO A 290 -22.24 15.47 -19.08
N LYS A 291 -22.13 15.32 -17.77
CA LYS A 291 -23.12 14.62 -16.92
C LYS A 291 -24.31 15.50 -16.56
N ARG A 292 -24.21 16.81 -16.73
CA ARG A 292 -25.27 17.78 -16.43
C ARG A 292 -25.99 18.21 -17.70
N LYS A 293 -27.22 17.75 -17.89
CA LYS A 293 -27.98 17.98 -19.13
C LYS A 293 -28.56 19.40 -19.24
N ASP A 294 -29.01 19.97 -18.12
CA ASP A 294 -29.72 21.26 -18.16
C ASP A 294 -28.83 22.49 -18.06
N HIS A 295 -27.73 22.37 -17.30
CA HIS A 295 -26.71 23.43 -17.15
C HIS A 295 -25.35 22.76 -17.06
N PRO A 296 -24.73 22.46 -18.22
CA PRO A 296 -23.45 21.74 -18.25
C PRO A 296 -22.28 22.59 -17.76
N GLU A 297 -22.40 23.94 -17.78
CA GLU A 297 -21.32 24.81 -17.39
C GLU A 297 -21.21 24.99 -15.86
N THR A 298 -19.98 25.15 -15.36
CA THR A 298 -19.73 25.50 -13.96
C THR A 298 -20.15 26.92 -13.63
N TYR A 299 -19.81 27.86 -14.48
CA TYR A 299 -20.30 29.25 -14.45
C TYR A 299 -21.24 29.48 -15.60
N ARG A 300 -22.17 30.46 -15.47
CA ARG A 300 -23.07 30.80 -16.57
C ARG A 300 -22.29 31.34 -17.76
N VAL A 301 -22.49 30.77 -18.94
CA VAL A 301 -21.81 31.13 -20.18
C VAL A 301 -22.82 31.74 -21.15
N TYR A 302 -22.45 32.87 -21.76
CA TYR A 302 -23.18 33.49 -22.85
C TYR A 302 -22.27 33.59 -24.08
N PRO A 303 -22.66 33.02 -25.25
CA PRO A 303 -21.97 33.28 -26.51
C PRO A 303 -21.98 34.76 -26.83
N ILE A 304 -20.85 35.34 -27.22
CA ILE A 304 -20.77 36.76 -27.52
C ILE A 304 -21.71 37.21 -28.66
N ALA A 305 -21.97 36.30 -29.63
CA ALA A 305 -22.93 36.61 -30.70
C ALA A 305 -24.33 36.90 -30.17
N GLN A 306 -24.79 36.19 -29.13
CA GLN A 306 -26.10 36.47 -28.51
C GLN A 306 -26.11 37.82 -27.81
N ILE A 307 -25.01 38.22 -27.19
CA ILE A 307 -24.90 39.51 -26.52
C ILE A 307 -24.92 40.66 -27.54
N LEU A 308 -24.12 40.55 -28.62
CA LEU A 308 -24.08 41.56 -29.67
C LEU A 308 -25.42 41.68 -30.43
N HIS A 309 -26.08 40.56 -30.68
CA HIS A 309 -27.43 40.55 -31.25
C HIS A 309 -28.44 41.25 -30.30
N SER A 310 -28.39 40.92 -29.02
CA SER A 310 -29.25 41.57 -28.01
C SER A 310 -28.97 43.05 -27.87
N TYR A 311 -27.72 43.48 -28.02
CA TYR A 311 -27.38 44.92 -28.07
C TYR A 311 -28.04 45.62 -29.26
N GLN A 312 -28.00 45.03 -30.45
CA GLN A 312 -28.67 45.55 -31.63
C GLN A 312 -30.18 45.65 -31.41
N GLN A 313 -30.80 44.64 -30.81
CA GLN A 313 -32.22 44.68 -30.46
C GLN A 313 -32.55 45.83 -29.50
N VAL A 314 -31.74 46.04 -28.46
CA VAL A 314 -31.91 47.19 -27.53
C VAL A 314 -31.83 48.51 -28.27
N VAL A 315 -30.83 48.71 -29.13
CA VAL A 315 -30.65 49.93 -29.92
C VAL A 315 -31.82 50.18 -30.88
N SER A 316 -32.41 49.08 -31.42
CA SER A 316 -33.59 49.18 -32.31
C SER A 316 -34.92 49.28 -31.54
N GLY A 317 -34.90 49.31 -30.21
CA GLY A 317 -36.13 49.36 -29.39
C GLY A 317 -36.88 48.02 -29.30
N GLU A 318 -36.24 46.94 -29.68
CA GLU A 318 -36.76 45.58 -29.61
C GLU A 318 -36.45 44.93 -28.24
N LYS A 319 -37.18 43.88 -27.90
CA LYS A 319 -36.89 43.12 -26.69
C LYS A 319 -35.66 42.24 -26.90
N PRO A 320 -34.60 42.39 -26.11
CA PRO A 320 -33.40 41.62 -26.29
C PRO A 320 -33.59 40.13 -25.96
N GLU A 321 -32.93 39.24 -26.69
CA GLU A 321 -32.87 37.83 -26.46
C GLU A 321 -32.25 37.55 -25.09
N VAL A 322 -31.08 38.10 -24.79
CA VAL A 322 -30.46 38.12 -23.47
C VAL A 322 -30.91 39.35 -22.73
N ARG A 323 -31.62 39.21 -21.63
CA ARG A 323 -32.12 40.32 -20.83
C ARG A 323 -30.97 41.07 -20.17
N LEU A 324 -31.03 42.39 -20.13
CA LEU A 324 -30.03 43.24 -19.47
C LEU A 324 -29.84 42.85 -17.99
N GLU A 325 -30.95 42.58 -17.29
CA GLU A 325 -30.94 42.20 -15.88
C GLU A 325 -30.13 40.93 -15.59
N ALA A 326 -29.82 40.10 -16.58
CA ALA A 326 -28.97 38.92 -16.44
C ALA A 326 -27.55 39.28 -15.99
N PHE A 327 -27.15 40.54 -16.21
CA PHE A 327 -25.81 41.02 -15.83
C PHE A 327 -25.83 41.94 -14.60
N ARG A 328 -26.99 42.18 -13.99
CA ARG A 328 -27.05 43.01 -12.80
C ARG A 328 -26.24 42.42 -11.67
N ASP A 329 -25.34 43.22 -11.13
CA ASP A 329 -24.41 42.89 -10.06
C ASP A 329 -23.44 41.71 -10.40
N LYS A 330 -23.30 41.38 -11.69
CA LYS A 330 -22.44 40.26 -12.11
C LYS A 330 -21.00 40.71 -12.33
N VAL A 331 -20.10 39.77 -12.13
CA VAL A 331 -18.68 39.80 -12.47
C VAL A 331 -18.51 39.02 -13.76
N VAL A 332 -18.08 39.69 -14.80
CA VAL A 332 -18.04 39.11 -16.14
C VAL A 332 -16.60 38.90 -16.59
N PHE A 333 -16.30 37.71 -17.05
CA PHE A 333 -15.05 37.39 -17.73
C PHE A 333 -15.34 37.16 -19.21
N VAL A 334 -14.57 37.83 -20.09
CA VAL A 334 -14.66 37.66 -21.55
C VAL A 334 -13.48 36.81 -21.98
N GLY A 335 -13.74 35.62 -22.51
CA GLY A 335 -12.70 34.68 -22.92
C GLY A 335 -12.96 34.08 -24.30
N THR A 336 -12.06 33.23 -24.76
CA THR A 336 -12.11 32.63 -26.09
C THR A 336 -12.07 31.12 -26.00
N THR A 337 -13.03 30.43 -26.66
CA THR A 337 -13.03 28.98 -26.87
C THR A 337 -13.08 28.59 -28.34
N GLY A 338 -13.12 29.58 -29.24
CA GLY A 338 -13.15 29.36 -30.68
C GLY A 338 -11.89 28.74 -31.24
N ALA A 339 -12.02 27.94 -32.28
CA ALA A 339 -10.90 27.26 -32.93
C ALA A 339 -9.84 28.26 -33.45
N GLY A 340 -8.59 28.00 -33.11
CA GLY A 340 -7.46 28.89 -33.43
C GLY A 340 -7.26 30.09 -32.47
N LEU A 341 -8.22 30.30 -31.55
CA LEU A 341 -8.13 31.31 -30.48
C LEU A 341 -8.06 30.65 -29.09
N PHE A 342 -8.26 29.34 -29.04
CA PHE A 342 -8.42 28.57 -27.81
C PHE A 342 -7.13 28.53 -26.99
N ASP A 343 -7.13 29.21 -25.87
CA ASP A 343 -6.10 29.11 -24.84
C ASP A 343 -6.37 27.89 -23.95
N ALA A 344 -5.99 26.69 -24.46
CA ALA A 344 -6.19 25.43 -23.75
C ALA A 344 -5.25 25.32 -22.56
N ARG A 345 -5.81 25.10 -21.37
CA ARG A 345 -5.06 24.90 -20.13
C ARG A 345 -5.44 23.59 -19.46
N ALA A 346 -4.44 22.83 -19.05
CA ALA A 346 -4.68 21.65 -18.24
C ALA A 346 -5.12 22.05 -16.84
N ASN A 347 -6.20 21.45 -16.36
CA ASN A 347 -6.69 21.59 -15.00
C ASN A 347 -7.03 20.21 -14.40
N PRO A 348 -7.45 20.08 -13.14
CA PRO A 348 -7.77 18.80 -12.54
C PRO A 348 -8.83 17.96 -13.27
N PHE A 349 -9.70 18.57 -14.08
CA PHE A 349 -10.77 17.86 -14.80
C PHE A 349 -10.34 17.36 -16.17
N GLY A 350 -9.47 18.09 -16.85
CA GLY A 350 -9.02 17.73 -18.19
C GLY A 350 -7.80 18.53 -18.67
N PRO A 351 -7.25 18.11 -19.81
CA PRO A 351 -6.07 18.78 -20.37
C PRO A 351 -6.39 20.05 -21.18
N ASN A 352 -7.65 20.27 -21.54
CA ASN A 352 -8.05 21.25 -22.56
C ASN A 352 -9.26 22.10 -22.14
N ASP A 353 -9.24 22.67 -20.94
CA ASP A 353 -10.25 23.66 -20.55
C ASP A 353 -9.77 25.09 -20.89
N PRO A 354 -10.67 26.05 -21.14
CA PRO A 354 -10.29 27.43 -21.50
C PRO A 354 -9.63 28.15 -20.32
N GLY A 355 -8.59 28.97 -20.61
CA GLY A 355 -7.83 29.73 -19.63
C GLY A 355 -8.69 30.66 -18.77
N VAL A 356 -9.74 31.24 -19.34
CA VAL A 356 -10.69 32.12 -18.64
C VAL A 356 -11.30 31.44 -17.39
N LEU A 357 -11.43 30.12 -17.38
CA LEU A 357 -11.95 29.38 -16.24
C LEU A 357 -11.02 29.49 -15.00
N ILE A 358 -9.70 29.63 -15.20
CA ILE A 358 -8.74 29.89 -14.14
C ILE A 358 -9.02 31.18 -13.43
N HIS A 359 -9.22 32.28 -14.24
CA HIS A 359 -9.48 33.60 -13.71
C HIS A 359 -10.86 33.72 -13.06
N ALA A 360 -11.87 33.05 -13.61
CA ALA A 360 -13.20 32.94 -13.01
C ALA A 360 -13.16 32.18 -11.68
N THR A 361 -12.46 31.03 -11.61
CA THR A 361 -12.29 30.26 -10.37
C THR A 361 -11.50 31.06 -9.33
N LEU A 362 -10.45 31.76 -9.73
CA LEU A 362 -9.68 32.62 -8.84
C LEU A 362 -10.56 33.70 -8.20
N ALA A 363 -11.35 34.42 -9.03
CA ALA A 363 -12.29 35.45 -8.55
C ALA A 363 -13.37 34.83 -7.62
N ASP A 364 -13.93 33.69 -7.97
CA ASP A 364 -14.88 32.93 -7.13
C ASP A 364 -14.31 32.69 -5.73
N ASN A 365 -13.12 32.10 -5.67
CA ASN A 365 -12.50 31.78 -4.37
C ASN A 365 -12.24 33.05 -3.53
N LEU A 366 -11.84 34.14 -4.17
CA LEU A 366 -11.60 35.41 -3.50
C LEU A 366 -12.90 36.09 -3.02
N LEU A 367 -13.96 36.07 -3.83
CA LEU A 367 -15.23 36.72 -3.51
C LEU A 367 -16.05 35.92 -2.50
N THR A 368 -16.02 34.57 -2.57
CA THR A 368 -16.71 33.74 -1.61
C THR A 368 -15.92 33.55 -0.30
N GLY A 369 -14.58 33.66 -0.35
CA GLY A 369 -13.69 33.38 0.77
C GLY A 369 -13.51 31.88 1.02
N ASP A 370 -13.89 31.04 0.05
CA ASP A 370 -13.77 29.58 0.16
C ASP A 370 -12.39 29.12 -0.35
N PHE A 371 -11.41 29.28 0.51
CA PHE A 371 -10.00 28.98 0.21
C PHE A 371 -9.63 27.55 0.56
N MET A 372 -8.86 26.91 -0.33
CA MET A 372 -8.20 25.67 -0.06
C MET A 372 -6.85 25.91 0.62
N ARG A 373 -6.55 25.11 1.67
CA ARG A 373 -5.28 25.16 2.41
C ARG A 373 -4.63 23.80 2.44
N ARG A 374 -3.37 23.72 2.07
CA ARG A 374 -2.61 22.49 2.23
C ARG A 374 -2.09 22.35 3.65
N VAL A 375 -2.18 21.15 4.18
CA VAL A 375 -1.60 20.81 5.50
C VAL A 375 -0.07 20.98 5.41
N GLY A 376 0.52 21.62 6.41
CA GLY A 376 1.96 21.85 6.44
C GLY A 376 2.80 20.57 6.43
N ALA A 377 3.99 20.64 5.85
CA ALA A 377 4.89 19.50 5.69
C ALA A 377 5.19 18.71 6.99
N PRO A 378 5.38 19.34 8.18
CA PRO A 378 5.61 18.59 9.41
C PRO A 378 4.39 17.75 9.83
N LEU A 379 3.18 18.30 9.69
CA LEU A 379 1.96 17.59 10.07
C LEU A 379 1.64 16.46 9.06
N ASN A 380 1.85 16.68 7.76
CA ASN A 380 1.75 15.62 6.76
C ASN A 380 2.74 14.48 7.04
N ALA A 381 3.98 14.79 7.44
CA ALA A 381 4.96 13.78 7.84
C ALA A 381 4.52 13.02 9.11
N ALA A 382 3.97 13.73 10.11
CA ALA A 382 3.46 13.10 11.32
C ALA A 382 2.28 12.15 11.03
N VAL A 383 1.35 12.56 10.17
CA VAL A 383 0.22 11.71 9.72
C VAL A 383 0.74 10.47 8.97
N LEU A 384 1.71 10.64 8.06
CA LEU A 384 2.35 9.53 7.36
C LEU A 384 2.96 8.51 8.35
N VAL A 385 3.74 8.99 9.34
CA VAL A 385 4.35 8.14 10.37
C VAL A 385 3.28 7.44 11.19
N LEU A 386 2.26 8.15 11.65
CA LEU A 386 1.16 7.58 12.43
C LEU A 386 0.45 6.46 11.67
N VAL A 387 0.10 6.70 10.41
CA VAL A 387 -0.61 5.73 9.57
C VAL A 387 0.27 4.49 9.31
N ALA A 388 1.57 4.67 9.06
CA ALA A 388 2.51 3.58 8.88
C ALA A 388 2.67 2.72 10.15
N LEU A 389 2.74 3.36 11.33
CA LEU A 389 2.82 2.67 12.62
C LEU A 389 1.53 1.90 12.94
N LEU A 390 0.36 2.49 12.67
CA LEU A 390 -0.93 1.82 12.81
C LEU A 390 -1.03 0.61 11.88
N ALA A 391 -0.57 0.73 10.64
CA ALA A 391 -0.48 -0.37 9.69
C ALA A 391 0.46 -1.48 10.22
N GLY A 392 1.61 -1.12 10.79
CA GLY A 392 2.56 -2.05 11.38
C GLY A 392 1.99 -2.80 12.59
N LEU A 393 1.24 -2.12 13.46
CA LEU A 393 0.53 -2.75 14.57
C LEU A 393 -0.56 -3.71 14.05
N ALA A 394 -1.36 -3.28 13.07
CA ALA A 394 -2.44 -4.09 12.52
C ALA A 394 -1.92 -5.39 11.88
N VAL A 395 -0.87 -5.32 11.05
CA VAL A 395 -0.29 -6.51 10.39
C VAL A 395 0.35 -7.47 11.39
N SER A 396 0.88 -6.96 12.50
CA SER A 396 1.48 -7.80 13.56
C SER A 396 0.44 -8.50 14.43
N ALA A 397 -0.76 -7.94 14.56
CA ALA A 397 -1.85 -8.51 15.34
C ALA A 397 -2.61 -9.62 14.59
N ILE A 398 -2.53 -9.64 13.25
CA ILE A 398 -3.30 -10.53 12.37
C ILE A 398 -2.36 -11.57 11.77
N THR A 399 -2.57 -12.85 12.13
CA THR A 399 -1.74 -13.97 11.64
C THR A 399 -2.18 -14.48 10.26
N ALA A 400 -3.46 -14.41 9.95
CA ALA A 400 -3.99 -14.88 8.66
C ALA A 400 -3.81 -13.82 7.56
N ALA A 401 -3.12 -14.16 6.48
CA ALA A 401 -2.73 -13.24 5.40
C ALA A 401 -3.93 -12.51 4.77
N TRP A 402 -5.05 -13.19 4.54
CA TRP A 402 -6.24 -12.58 3.92
C TRP A 402 -6.92 -11.55 4.84
N TRP A 403 -6.98 -11.80 6.17
CA TRP A 403 -7.47 -10.82 7.14
C TRP A 403 -6.54 -9.60 7.25
N SER A 404 -5.23 -9.81 7.11
CA SER A 404 -4.27 -8.70 7.02
C SER A 404 -4.54 -7.83 5.80
N ALA A 405 -4.81 -8.44 4.63
CA ALA A 405 -5.16 -7.68 3.43
C ALA A 405 -6.46 -6.88 3.62
N VAL A 406 -7.50 -7.48 4.20
CA VAL A 406 -8.76 -6.79 4.52
C VAL A 406 -8.52 -5.61 5.49
N ALA A 407 -7.71 -5.81 6.53
CA ALA A 407 -7.39 -4.74 7.48
C ALA A 407 -6.61 -3.59 6.81
N GLY A 408 -5.67 -3.90 5.91
CA GLY A 408 -4.94 -2.91 5.13
C GLY A 408 -5.85 -2.10 4.22
N LEU A 409 -6.73 -2.75 3.48
CA LEU A 409 -7.74 -2.09 2.65
C LEU A 409 -8.70 -1.24 3.50
N GLY A 410 -9.14 -1.76 4.65
CA GLY A 410 -9.99 -1.03 5.59
C GLY A 410 -9.31 0.24 6.13
N LEU A 411 -8.05 0.14 6.54
CA LEU A 411 -7.27 1.30 7.00
C LEU A 411 -7.09 2.34 5.89
N ALA A 412 -6.79 1.90 4.66
CA ALA A 412 -6.67 2.78 3.50
C ALA A 412 -8.01 3.47 3.19
N ALA A 413 -9.12 2.74 3.23
CA ALA A 413 -10.46 3.29 3.00
C ALA A 413 -10.84 4.34 4.06
N VAL A 414 -10.58 4.05 5.33
CA VAL A 414 -10.83 5.00 6.44
C VAL A 414 -9.97 6.25 6.25
N PHE A 415 -8.67 6.08 5.96
CA PHE A 415 -7.77 7.22 5.74
C PHE A 415 -8.20 8.07 4.55
N LEU A 416 -8.52 7.44 3.40
CA LEU A 416 -9.02 8.15 2.22
C LEU A 416 -10.37 8.83 2.49
N GLY A 417 -11.25 8.23 3.28
CA GLY A 417 -12.50 8.85 3.72
C GLY A 417 -12.26 10.13 4.53
N VAL A 418 -11.34 10.09 5.48
CA VAL A 418 -10.93 11.28 6.27
C VAL A 418 -10.31 12.34 5.37
N ALA A 419 -9.36 11.97 4.50
CA ALA A 419 -8.71 12.89 3.56
C ALA A 419 -9.71 13.54 2.60
N SER A 420 -10.71 12.77 2.12
CA SER A 420 -11.78 13.27 1.24
C SER A 420 -12.73 14.23 1.98
N THR A 421 -13.09 13.93 3.21
CA THR A 421 -13.93 14.82 4.03
C THR A 421 -13.23 16.14 4.35
N LEU A 422 -11.94 16.10 4.65
CA LEU A 422 -11.12 17.30 4.85
C LEU A 422 -11.01 18.11 3.56
N PHE A 423 -10.83 17.44 2.41
CA PHE A 423 -10.75 18.07 1.11
C PHE A 423 -12.03 18.84 0.75
N GLN A 424 -13.20 18.26 0.99
CA GLN A 424 -14.49 18.96 0.81
C GLN A 424 -14.66 20.19 1.71
N ARG A 425 -13.91 20.26 2.81
CA ARG A 425 -13.86 21.40 3.73
C ARG A 425 -12.72 22.39 3.41
N GLY A 426 -12.10 22.26 2.24
CA GLY A 426 -11.01 23.13 1.81
C GLY A 426 -9.64 22.80 2.44
N VAL A 427 -9.46 21.59 3.01
CA VAL A 427 -8.18 21.18 3.60
C VAL A 427 -7.56 20.05 2.77
N TRP A 428 -6.44 20.35 2.10
CA TRP A 428 -5.66 19.37 1.36
C TRP A 428 -4.69 18.66 2.28
N LEU A 429 -5.05 17.45 2.69
CA LEU A 429 -4.17 16.48 3.35
C LEU A 429 -3.54 15.58 2.28
N ASP A 430 -2.22 15.39 2.32
CA ASP A 430 -1.51 14.50 1.38
C ASP A 430 -2.00 13.05 1.58
N ALA A 431 -2.35 12.37 0.48
CA ALA A 431 -2.91 11.03 0.51
C ALA A 431 -2.03 9.97 -0.17
N GLY A 432 -1.26 10.35 -1.16
CA GLY A 432 -0.46 9.41 -1.95
C GLY A 432 0.56 8.64 -1.11
N ALA A 433 1.41 9.36 -0.36
CA ALA A 433 2.43 8.72 0.47
C ALA A 433 1.85 7.90 1.65
N PRO A 434 0.82 8.33 2.41
CA PRO A 434 0.19 7.50 3.43
C PRO A 434 -0.44 6.22 2.90
N VAL A 435 -1.09 6.25 1.73
CA VAL A 435 -1.65 5.04 1.10
C VAL A 435 -0.53 4.06 0.71
N LEU A 436 0.57 4.56 0.14
CA LEU A 436 1.75 3.73 -0.12
C LEU A 436 2.37 3.18 1.17
N ALA A 437 2.37 3.96 2.25
CA ALA A 437 2.86 3.49 3.56
C ALA A 437 2.05 2.30 4.07
N ILE A 438 0.72 2.36 3.97
CA ILE A 438 -0.16 1.23 4.30
C ILE A 438 0.23 0.01 3.44
N LEU A 439 0.26 0.17 2.12
CA LEU A 439 0.54 -0.91 1.18
C LEU A 439 1.89 -1.59 1.46
N PHE A 440 2.96 -0.80 1.56
CA PHE A 440 4.31 -1.34 1.77
C PHE A 440 4.49 -1.94 3.17
N THR A 441 3.87 -1.35 4.20
CA THR A 441 3.93 -1.89 5.56
C THR A 441 3.20 -3.23 5.66
N PHE A 442 2.01 -3.35 5.06
CA PHE A 442 1.29 -4.63 5.03
C PHE A 442 2.02 -5.68 4.19
N THR A 443 2.52 -5.32 3.00
CA THR A 443 3.29 -6.25 2.17
C THR A 443 4.57 -6.70 2.86
N GLY A 444 5.36 -5.78 3.41
CA GLY A 444 6.58 -6.09 4.14
C GLY A 444 6.32 -6.92 5.39
N GLY A 445 5.26 -6.61 6.14
CA GLY A 445 4.84 -7.39 7.30
C GLY A 445 4.38 -8.82 6.95
N MET A 446 3.63 -8.98 5.86
CA MET A 446 3.24 -10.31 5.36
C MET A 446 4.46 -11.16 4.97
N VAL A 447 5.42 -10.57 4.25
CA VAL A 447 6.66 -11.26 3.86
C VAL A 447 7.45 -11.71 5.10
N LEU A 448 7.61 -10.83 6.08
CA LEU A 448 8.30 -11.15 7.34
C LEU A 448 7.56 -12.24 8.14
N ASN A 449 6.24 -12.19 8.24
CA ASN A 449 5.44 -13.22 8.89
C ASN A 449 5.61 -14.57 8.19
N TYR A 450 5.54 -14.60 6.86
CA TYR A 450 5.76 -15.82 6.08
C TYR A 450 7.15 -16.43 6.30
N MET A 451 8.20 -15.58 6.27
CA MET A 451 9.57 -16.03 6.50
C MET A 451 9.80 -16.56 7.94
N THR A 452 9.19 -15.94 8.94
CA THR A 452 9.35 -16.35 10.35
C THR A 452 8.55 -17.61 10.68
N GLU A 453 7.33 -17.76 10.15
CA GLU A 453 6.57 -19.01 10.29
C GLU A 453 7.23 -20.18 9.55
N GLY A 454 7.72 -19.95 8.35
CA GLY A 454 8.43 -20.96 7.57
C GLY A 454 9.67 -21.49 8.30
N ARG A 455 10.45 -20.60 8.93
CA ARG A 455 11.62 -20.99 9.74
C ARG A 455 11.24 -21.82 10.95
N LYS A 456 10.17 -21.48 11.68
CA LYS A 456 9.69 -22.27 12.83
C LYS A 456 9.24 -23.67 12.43
N LYS A 457 8.47 -23.78 11.36
CA LYS A 457 8.03 -25.08 10.81
C LYS A 457 9.21 -25.93 10.37
N ARG A 458 10.23 -25.33 9.75
CA ARG A 458 11.43 -26.03 9.32
C ARG A 458 12.28 -26.50 10.51
N GLN A 459 12.45 -25.67 11.54
CA GLN A 459 13.16 -26.05 12.78
C GLN A 459 12.50 -27.21 13.48
N ILE A 460 11.19 -27.24 13.62
CA ILE A 460 10.43 -28.36 14.20
C ILE A 460 10.65 -29.63 13.36
N ARG A 461 10.54 -29.50 12.03
CA ARG A 461 10.75 -30.62 11.12
C ARG A 461 12.17 -31.17 11.19
N GLU A 462 13.20 -30.34 11.32
CA GLU A 462 14.60 -30.77 11.43
C GLU A 462 14.92 -31.43 12.79
N MET A 463 14.36 -30.91 13.89
CA MET A 463 14.58 -31.50 15.22
C MET A 463 13.93 -32.88 15.38
N PHE A 464 12.69 -33.03 14.92
CA PHE A 464 11.95 -34.30 15.10
C PHE A 464 12.15 -35.27 13.94
N GLY A 465 12.52 -34.85 12.76
CA GLY A 465 12.69 -35.72 11.59
C GLY A 465 13.80 -36.73 11.70
N LYS A 466 14.69 -36.59 12.69
CA LYS A 466 15.75 -37.60 12.98
C LYS A 466 15.26 -38.81 13.78
N TYR A 467 14.18 -38.62 14.55
CA TYR A 467 13.73 -39.61 15.53
C TYR A 467 12.36 -40.19 15.23
N VAL A 468 11.53 -39.52 14.46
CA VAL A 468 10.12 -39.87 14.25
C VAL A 468 9.79 -39.90 12.75
N ALA A 469 8.77 -40.69 12.39
CA ALA A 469 8.30 -40.81 11.02
C ALA A 469 7.88 -39.41 10.44
N PRO A 470 8.19 -39.15 9.16
CA PRO A 470 7.92 -37.85 8.53
C PRO A 470 6.47 -37.37 8.62
N GLU A 471 5.51 -38.31 8.61
CA GLU A 471 4.07 -38.05 8.67
C GLU A 471 3.67 -37.44 10.03
N TYR A 472 4.25 -37.88 11.10
CA TYR A 472 4.00 -37.34 12.44
C TYR A 472 4.65 -35.99 12.67
N VAL A 473 5.84 -35.79 12.10
CA VAL A 473 6.51 -34.47 12.11
C VAL A 473 5.66 -33.44 11.37
N ALA A 474 4.98 -33.84 10.30
CA ALA A 474 4.06 -32.97 9.56
C ALA A 474 2.85 -32.59 10.43
N GLN A 475 2.25 -33.54 11.16
CA GLN A 475 1.13 -33.30 12.07
C GLN A 475 1.51 -32.36 13.24
N LEU A 476 2.70 -32.57 13.84
CA LEU A 476 3.22 -31.69 14.90
C LEU A 476 3.54 -30.28 14.40
N ALA A 477 3.96 -30.16 13.16
CA ALA A 477 4.22 -28.84 12.55
C ALA A 477 2.92 -28.03 12.25
N GLU A 478 1.79 -28.74 12.08
CA GLU A 478 0.47 -28.13 11.92
C GLU A 478 -0.18 -27.76 13.26
N ASP A 479 -0.01 -28.60 14.27
CA ASP A 479 -0.58 -28.38 15.61
C ASP A 479 0.43 -28.75 16.72
N PRO A 480 1.28 -27.76 17.14
CA PRO A 480 2.25 -27.99 18.22
C PRO A 480 1.64 -28.31 19.61
N SER A 481 0.33 -28.11 19.79
CA SER A 481 -0.35 -28.39 21.05
C SER A 481 -0.55 -29.92 21.29
N ARG A 482 -0.34 -30.72 20.26
CA ARG A 482 -0.33 -32.20 20.35
C ARG A 482 0.93 -32.81 20.97
N LEU A 483 1.90 -32.00 21.36
CA LEU A 483 2.99 -32.38 22.25
C LEU A 483 2.40 -32.68 23.65
N ASP A 484 1.86 -33.91 23.81
CA ASP A 484 1.35 -34.35 25.10
C ASP A 484 2.55 -34.71 26.00
N LEU A 485 2.72 -33.99 27.10
CA LEU A 485 3.80 -34.14 28.06
C LEU A 485 3.41 -35.11 29.18
N GLU A 486 2.14 -35.52 29.25
CA GLU A 486 1.62 -36.31 30.36
C GLU A 486 1.82 -37.86 30.17
N GLY A 487 2.23 -38.30 28.97
CA GLY A 487 2.32 -39.71 28.63
C GLY A 487 0.96 -40.41 28.65
N ARG A 488 0.72 -41.28 27.71
CA ARG A 488 -0.55 -42.03 27.63
C ARG A 488 -0.34 -43.56 27.64
N ARG A 489 -1.31 -44.29 28.15
CA ARG A 489 -1.34 -45.74 28.02
C ARG A 489 -1.78 -46.11 26.61
N ALA A 490 -1.00 -47.02 26.00
CA ALA A 490 -1.31 -47.56 24.69
C ALA A 490 -0.79 -49.00 24.58
N GLU A 491 -1.51 -49.82 23.84
CA GLU A 491 -1.03 -51.14 23.46
C GLU A 491 -0.07 -50.98 22.27
N LEU A 492 1.18 -51.36 22.49
CA LEU A 492 2.26 -51.21 21.52
C LEU A 492 3.02 -52.51 21.37
N THR A 493 3.70 -52.67 20.23
CA THR A 493 4.68 -53.76 20.06
C THR A 493 6.08 -53.18 20.16
N ILE A 494 6.87 -53.73 21.06
CA ILE A 494 8.21 -53.27 21.41
C ILE A 494 9.21 -54.33 20.92
N LEU A 495 10.30 -53.87 20.33
CA LEU A 495 11.41 -54.69 19.85
C LEU A 495 12.72 -54.23 20.49
N PHE A 496 13.46 -55.22 20.99
CA PHE A 496 14.87 -55.05 21.33
C PHE A 496 15.71 -55.97 20.45
N SER A 497 16.83 -55.47 19.95
CA SER A 497 17.84 -56.32 19.30
C SER A 497 19.22 -55.97 19.82
N ASP A 498 20.09 -57.00 19.94
CA ASP A 498 21.44 -56.84 20.44
C ASP A 498 22.42 -57.73 19.65
N ILE A 499 23.71 -57.31 19.51
CA ILE A 499 24.74 -58.10 18.81
C ILE A 499 25.28 -59.17 19.74
N ARG A 500 25.27 -60.42 19.30
CA ARG A 500 25.78 -61.51 20.06
C ARG A 500 27.28 -61.43 20.32
N GLY A 501 27.67 -61.40 21.63
CA GLY A 501 29.04 -61.35 22.03
C GLY A 501 29.82 -60.11 21.65
N PHE A 502 29.11 -59.00 21.49
CA PHE A 502 29.70 -57.68 21.07
C PHE A 502 30.88 -57.31 22.00
N THR A 503 30.79 -57.51 23.32
CA THR A 503 31.89 -57.21 24.25
C THR A 503 33.19 -57.90 23.84
N SER A 504 33.12 -59.17 23.50
CA SER A 504 34.31 -59.95 23.08
C SER A 504 34.79 -59.57 21.67
N ILE A 505 33.91 -59.01 20.83
CA ILE A 505 34.24 -58.48 19.50
C ILE A 505 34.97 -57.15 19.66
N SER A 506 34.43 -56.28 20.47
CA SER A 506 34.93 -54.92 20.66
C SER A 506 36.27 -54.87 21.40
N GLU A 507 36.52 -55.80 22.29
CA GLU A 507 37.82 -55.94 22.97
C GLU A 507 38.99 -56.19 22.00
N LYS A 508 38.72 -56.71 20.81
CA LYS A 508 39.73 -57.02 19.77
C LYS A 508 39.87 -55.86 18.72
N MET A 509 39.14 -54.84 18.86
CA MET A 509 39.08 -53.71 17.91
C MET A 509 39.64 -52.44 18.56
N SER A 510 40.19 -51.53 17.76
CA SER A 510 40.49 -50.19 18.22
C SER A 510 39.20 -49.38 18.44
N ALA A 511 39.25 -48.35 19.26
CA ALA A 511 38.08 -47.49 19.52
C ALA A 511 37.48 -46.87 18.24
N HIS A 512 38.30 -46.58 17.25
CA HIS A 512 37.86 -46.02 15.95
C HIS A 512 37.11 -47.09 15.14
N GLU A 513 37.64 -48.31 15.06
CA GLU A 513 37.00 -49.41 14.36
C GLU A 513 35.65 -49.79 14.99
N VAL A 514 35.56 -49.77 16.34
CA VAL A 514 34.28 -50.00 17.05
C VAL A 514 33.23 -48.96 16.65
N VAL A 515 33.62 -47.69 16.59
CA VAL A 515 32.66 -46.63 16.23
C VAL A 515 32.23 -46.77 14.77
N GLU A 516 33.13 -47.06 13.84
CA GLU A 516 32.82 -47.26 12.43
C GLU A 516 31.90 -48.48 12.23
N PHE A 517 32.21 -49.59 12.87
CA PHE A 517 31.45 -50.82 12.89
C PHE A 517 30.03 -50.60 13.42
N LEU A 518 29.87 -49.94 14.58
CA LEU A 518 28.59 -49.64 15.16
C LEU A 518 27.76 -48.67 14.29
N ASN A 519 28.39 -47.64 13.74
CA ASN A 519 27.68 -46.69 12.90
C ASN A 519 27.10 -47.33 11.63
N GLU A 520 27.86 -48.26 11.00
CA GLU A 520 27.38 -48.97 9.83
C GLU A 520 26.21 -49.89 10.18
N TYR A 521 26.32 -50.69 11.25
CA TYR A 521 25.28 -51.59 11.74
C TYR A 521 24.02 -50.82 12.18
N LEU A 522 24.16 -49.86 13.10
CA LEU A 522 23.05 -49.11 13.67
C LEU A 522 22.31 -48.27 12.62
N SER A 523 23.03 -47.72 11.63
CA SER A 523 22.41 -46.99 10.51
C SER A 523 21.52 -47.89 9.66
N GLN A 524 21.96 -49.13 9.40
CA GLN A 524 21.19 -50.11 8.65
C GLN A 524 19.95 -50.58 9.44
N MET A 525 20.10 -50.88 10.72
CA MET A 525 18.98 -51.29 11.58
C MET A 525 17.96 -50.17 11.76
N ALA A 526 18.41 -48.94 11.98
CA ALA A 526 17.52 -47.76 12.05
C ALA A 526 16.74 -47.53 10.76
N GLY A 527 17.37 -47.76 9.61
CA GLY A 527 16.72 -47.71 8.29
C GLY A 527 15.56 -48.70 8.17
N ILE A 528 15.80 -49.98 8.62
CA ILE A 528 14.78 -51.05 8.58
C ILE A 528 13.60 -50.71 9.50
N VAL A 529 13.86 -50.21 10.73
CA VAL A 529 12.82 -49.77 11.67
C VAL A 529 11.96 -48.69 11.06
N LYS A 530 12.57 -47.69 10.44
CA LYS A 530 11.83 -46.56 9.79
C LYS A 530 10.99 -47.04 8.61
N HIS A 531 11.54 -47.94 7.77
CA HIS A 531 10.80 -48.46 6.60
C HIS A 531 9.61 -49.33 7.00
N SER A 532 9.65 -50.00 8.14
CA SER A 532 8.53 -50.76 8.67
C SER A 532 7.47 -49.90 9.38
N GLY A 533 7.64 -48.57 9.42
CA GLY A 533 6.75 -47.64 10.13
C GLY A 533 6.93 -47.65 11.64
N GLY A 534 8.08 -48.14 12.14
CA GLY A 534 8.44 -48.14 13.55
C GLY A 534 9.05 -46.83 14.02
N THR A 535 8.89 -46.55 15.30
CA THR A 535 9.55 -45.46 16.01
C THR A 535 10.84 -46.00 16.63
N LEU A 536 12.00 -45.51 16.20
CA LEU A 536 13.28 -45.76 16.82
C LEU A 536 13.33 -44.97 18.13
N ASP A 537 13.37 -45.67 19.28
CA ASP A 537 13.48 -45.01 20.58
C ASP A 537 14.93 -44.56 20.83
N LYS A 538 15.83 -45.49 20.98
CA LYS A 538 17.25 -45.21 21.26
C LYS A 538 18.15 -46.40 20.92
N PHE A 539 19.44 -46.09 20.87
CA PHE A 539 20.50 -47.09 20.92
C PHE A 539 21.01 -47.25 22.37
N ILE A 540 21.22 -48.48 22.81
CA ILE A 540 21.75 -48.79 24.14
C ILE A 540 23.02 -49.60 23.91
N GLY A 541 24.15 -48.93 23.73
CA GLY A 541 25.38 -49.55 23.23
C GLY A 541 25.20 -50.05 21.80
N ASP A 542 25.29 -51.35 21.57
CA ASP A 542 25.05 -52.05 20.32
C ASP A 542 23.59 -52.50 20.15
N ALA A 543 22.76 -52.32 21.18
CA ALA A 543 21.34 -52.66 21.14
C ALA A 543 20.48 -51.56 20.48
N VAL A 544 19.45 -52.01 19.79
CA VAL A 544 18.41 -51.14 19.17
C VAL A 544 17.10 -51.33 19.91
N MET A 545 16.51 -50.28 20.37
CA MET A 545 15.16 -50.24 20.92
C MET A 545 14.21 -49.50 19.98
N ALA A 546 13.11 -50.17 19.61
CA ALA A 546 12.08 -49.61 18.73
C ALA A 546 10.68 -50.08 19.13
N PHE A 547 9.65 -49.33 18.71
CA PHE A 547 8.26 -49.71 18.96
C PHE A 547 7.32 -49.29 17.84
N TRP A 548 6.16 -49.93 17.74
CA TRP A 548 5.10 -49.67 16.74
C TRP A 548 3.77 -49.48 17.43
N GLY A 549 2.89 -48.64 16.81
CA GLY A 549 1.55 -48.33 17.28
C GLY A 549 1.42 -46.88 17.78
N GLU A 550 2.53 -46.18 17.98
CA GLU A 550 2.61 -44.76 18.32
C GLU A 550 3.93 -44.17 17.79
N PRO A 551 4.01 -42.90 17.47
CA PRO A 551 2.93 -41.88 17.48
C PRO A 551 1.95 -42.06 16.33
N VAL A 552 2.28 -42.82 15.30
CA VAL A 552 1.38 -43.18 14.20
C VAL A 552 0.70 -44.49 14.55
N ARG A 553 -0.63 -44.46 14.69
CA ARG A 553 -1.41 -45.65 15.03
C ARG A 553 -1.55 -46.57 13.83
N HIS A 554 -1.07 -47.79 13.98
CA HIS A 554 -1.24 -48.87 13.03
C HIS A 554 -1.95 -50.04 13.70
N ALA A 555 -3.07 -50.49 13.14
CA ALA A 555 -3.78 -51.67 13.68
C ALA A 555 -2.96 -52.96 13.53
N ASP A 556 -2.02 -52.98 12.58
CA ASP A 556 -1.09 -54.04 12.25
C ASP A 556 0.30 -53.87 12.89
N HIS A 557 0.40 -53.13 14.02
CA HIS A 557 1.68 -52.82 14.68
C HIS A 557 2.51 -54.06 15.05
N ALA A 558 1.85 -55.18 15.42
CA ALA A 558 2.53 -56.42 15.73
C ALA A 558 3.15 -57.09 14.48
N ASP A 559 2.42 -57.05 13.35
CA ASP A 559 2.91 -57.55 12.07
C ASP A 559 4.11 -56.75 11.57
N ARG A 560 4.02 -55.45 11.65
CA ARG A 560 5.12 -54.56 11.25
C ARG A 560 6.38 -54.77 12.08
N ALA A 561 6.23 -55.04 13.37
CA ALA A 561 7.35 -55.35 14.24
C ALA A 561 7.94 -56.73 13.91
N ALA A 562 7.11 -57.73 13.62
CA ALA A 562 7.56 -59.07 13.20
C ALA A 562 8.29 -59.00 11.85
N ASP A 563 7.74 -58.29 10.89
CA ASP A 563 8.37 -58.05 9.57
C ASP A 563 9.71 -57.32 9.71
N CYS A 564 9.77 -56.30 10.59
CA CYS A 564 11.01 -55.62 10.91
C CYS A 564 12.05 -56.57 11.51
N ALA A 565 11.66 -57.41 12.47
CA ALA A 565 12.55 -58.37 13.09
C ALA A 565 13.13 -59.37 12.07
N LEU A 566 12.30 -59.88 11.15
CA LEU A 566 12.75 -60.75 10.06
C LEU A 566 13.72 -60.00 9.11
N ALA A 567 13.38 -58.77 8.72
CA ALA A 567 14.25 -57.96 7.88
C ALA A 567 15.59 -57.61 8.54
N MET A 568 15.60 -57.31 9.84
CA MET A 568 16.83 -57.09 10.63
C MET A 568 17.71 -58.34 10.67
N ARG A 569 17.12 -59.52 10.88
CA ARG A 569 17.82 -60.79 10.81
C ARG A 569 18.52 -61.01 9.47
N ASP A 570 17.76 -60.88 8.39
CA ASP A 570 18.22 -61.13 7.03
C ASP A 570 19.29 -60.09 6.61
N ALA A 571 19.10 -58.83 6.96
CA ALA A 571 20.07 -57.76 6.73
C ALA A 571 21.38 -57.97 7.53
N THR A 572 21.26 -58.46 8.76
CA THR A 572 22.45 -58.79 9.59
C THR A 572 23.21 -59.97 8.98
N ALA A 573 22.53 -60.99 8.49
CA ALA A 573 23.18 -62.13 7.81
C ALA A 573 23.95 -61.66 6.55
N ALA A 574 23.33 -60.83 5.71
CA ALA A 574 24.00 -60.25 4.53
C ALA A 574 25.19 -59.36 4.89
N LEU A 575 25.05 -58.56 5.98
CA LEU A 575 26.12 -57.73 6.50
C LEU A 575 27.28 -58.57 7.02
N ALA A 576 27.00 -59.63 7.77
CA ALA A 576 27.99 -60.56 8.27
C ALA A 576 28.78 -61.26 7.17
N GLU A 577 28.11 -61.70 6.09
CA GLU A 577 28.78 -62.29 4.90
C GLU A 577 29.73 -61.33 4.22
N ARG A 578 29.31 -60.08 4.09
CA ARG A 578 30.15 -59.02 3.51
C ARG A 578 31.36 -58.72 4.40
N TRP A 579 31.13 -58.54 5.70
CA TRP A 579 32.17 -58.21 6.68
C TRP A 579 33.21 -59.32 6.83
N VAL A 580 32.81 -60.58 6.76
CA VAL A 580 33.78 -61.70 6.76
C VAL A 580 34.70 -61.63 5.56
N LYS A 581 34.19 -61.23 4.33
CA LYS A 581 35.02 -61.00 3.13
C LYS A 581 35.94 -59.80 3.27
N GLU A 582 35.56 -58.84 4.07
CA GLU A 582 36.34 -57.62 4.40
C GLU A 582 37.32 -57.85 5.56
N GLY A 583 37.39 -59.07 6.16
CA GLY A 583 38.23 -59.36 7.31
C GLY A 583 37.69 -58.84 8.66
N LYS A 584 36.45 -58.36 8.68
CA LYS A 584 35.75 -57.91 9.87
C LYS A 584 35.14 -59.09 10.63
N PRO A 585 34.79 -58.93 11.94
CA PRO A 585 34.15 -59.97 12.70
C PRO A 585 32.82 -60.43 12.13
N ASN A 586 32.55 -61.76 12.24
CA ASN A 586 31.23 -62.31 11.93
C ASN A 586 30.25 -61.94 13.05
N ILE A 587 29.08 -61.42 12.73
CA ILE A 587 28.08 -60.99 13.69
C ILE A 587 26.79 -61.80 13.57
N ARG A 588 26.11 -61.93 14.70
CA ARG A 588 24.74 -62.44 14.82
C ARG A 588 24.00 -61.55 15.78
N ILE A 589 22.67 -61.46 15.63
CA ILE A 589 21.81 -60.68 16.54
C ILE A 589 20.83 -61.60 17.28
N GLY A 590 20.40 -61.12 18.43
CA GLY A 590 19.21 -61.62 19.11
C GLY A 590 18.13 -60.54 19.06
N ILE A 591 16.90 -60.96 18.83
CA ILE A 591 15.75 -60.05 18.76
C ILE A 591 14.64 -60.56 19.68
N GLY A 592 14.12 -59.67 20.53
CA GLY A 592 12.97 -59.94 21.38
C GLY A 592 11.82 -59.01 21.05
N VAL A 593 10.63 -59.57 20.80
CA VAL A 593 9.44 -58.79 20.44
C VAL A 593 8.31 -59.08 21.42
N ASN A 594 7.75 -58.04 21.99
CA ASN A 594 6.62 -58.15 22.92
C ASN A 594 5.55 -57.09 22.67
N THR A 595 4.29 -57.50 22.70
CA THR A 595 3.12 -56.63 22.62
C THR A 595 2.51 -56.45 24.01
N ALA A 596 2.34 -55.22 24.45
CA ALA A 596 1.80 -54.92 25.78
C ALA A 596 1.22 -53.51 25.87
N GLU A 597 0.37 -53.28 26.86
CA GLU A 597 -0.02 -51.95 27.29
C GLU A 597 1.14 -51.30 28.05
N VAL A 598 1.61 -50.17 27.58
CA VAL A 598 2.72 -49.38 28.14
C VAL A 598 2.38 -47.90 28.17
N VAL A 599 3.12 -47.11 28.91
CA VAL A 599 3.04 -45.65 28.88
C VAL A 599 3.99 -45.16 27.82
N VAL A 600 3.49 -44.40 26.85
CA VAL A 600 4.25 -43.74 25.78
C VAL A 600 4.07 -42.22 25.83
N GLY A 601 5.15 -41.46 25.64
CA GLY A 601 5.11 -40.01 25.64
C GLY A 601 6.49 -39.40 25.76
N ASN A 602 6.51 -38.07 25.91
CA ASN A 602 7.72 -37.31 26.15
C ASN A 602 8.10 -37.38 27.62
N ILE A 603 9.13 -38.17 27.94
CA ILE A 603 9.55 -38.45 29.29
C ILE A 603 10.94 -37.88 29.56
N GLY A 604 11.09 -37.10 30.63
CA GLY A 604 12.36 -36.50 31.00
C GLY A 604 12.20 -35.11 31.63
N SER A 605 13.25 -34.32 31.58
CA SER A 605 13.25 -32.92 32.06
C SER A 605 13.03 -31.95 30.90
N LEU A 606 12.05 -31.08 31.04
CA LEU A 606 11.76 -30.01 30.08
C LEU A 606 12.96 -29.06 29.85
N GLU A 607 13.83 -28.93 30.85
CA GLU A 607 14.95 -27.99 30.80
C GLU A 607 16.24 -28.61 30.27
N HIS A 608 16.37 -29.99 30.35
CA HIS A 608 17.64 -30.61 30.05
C HIS A 608 17.56 -31.65 28.92
N LYS A 609 16.70 -32.67 29.06
CA LYS A 609 16.55 -33.74 28.07
C LYS A 609 15.14 -34.32 28.10
N LEU A 610 14.51 -34.41 26.95
CA LEU A 610 13.20 -35.00 26.76
C LEU A 610 13.30 -36.06 25.67
N ASP A 611 13.00 -37.29 26.00
CA ASP A 611 12.97 -38.38 25.04
C ASP A 611 11.52 -38.84 24.82
N TYR A 612 11.11 -39.03 23.56
CA TYR A 612 9.87 -39.70 23.24
C TYR A 612 10.07 -41.19 23.33
N THR A 613 9.61 -41.83 24.40
CA THR A 613 9.95 -43.18 24.77
C THR A 613 8.75 -43.93 25.38
N VAL A 614 8.94 -45.21 25.62
CA VAL A 614 7.95 -46.11 26.25
C VAL A 614 8.45 -46.64 27.58
N ILE A 615 7.57 -46.72 28.59
CA ILE A 615 7.87 -47.25 29.93
C ILE A 615 6.78 -48.23 30.34
N GLY A 616 7.19 -49.35 30.90
CA GLY A 616 6.29 -50.37 31.46
C GLY A 616 6.89 -51.75 31.52
N ASP A 617 6.21 -52.66 32.21
CA ASP A 617 6.66 -54.08 32.34
C ASP A 617 6.79 -54.79 31.00
N GLY A 618 5.96 -54.38 30.01
CA GLY A 618 6.02 -54.91 28.64
C GLY A 618 7.34 -54.60 27.93
N VAL A 619 7.95 -53.44 28.22
CA VAL A 619 9.25 -53.03 27.68
C VAL A 619 10.35 -53.92 28.24
N ASN A 620 10.32 -54.14 29.55
CA ASN A 620 11.28 -55.04 30.23
C ASN A 620 11.17 -56.48 29.75
N LEU A 621 9.94 -56.94 29.43
CA LEU A 621 9.74 -58.28 28.88
C LEU A 621 10.40 -58.41 27.49
N ALA A 622 10.21 -57.46 26.58
CA ALA A 622 10.84 -57.48 25.27
C ALA A 622 12.36 -57.51 25.32
N SER A 623 13.00 -56.76 26.23
CA SER A 623 14.44 -56.83 26.47
C SER A 623 14.92 -58.18 26.99
N ARG A 624 14.13 -58.86 27.87
CA ARG A 624 14.46 -60.18 28.36
C ARG A 624 14.30 -61.24 27.30
N LEU A 625 13.28 -61.13 26.44
CA LEU A 625 13.10 -62.07 25.31
C LEU A 625 14.30 -61.99 24.34
N GLU A 626 14.86 -60.84 24.16
CA GLU A 626 16.09 -60.64 23.38
C GLU A 626 17.21 -61.52 24.04
N SER A 627 17.45 -61.38 25.34
CA SER A 627 18.51 -62.10 26.05
C SER A 627 18.29 -63.66 26.07
N GLN A 628 17.04 -64.11 26.11
CA GLN A 628 16.68 -65.53 26.06
C GLN A 628 17.09 -66.24 24.75
N ASN A 629 17.22 -65.51 23.65
CA ASN A 629 17.73 -66.10 22.41
C ASN A 629 19.08 -66.78 22.58
N LYS A 630 19.92 -66.37 23.58
CA LYS A 630 21.21 -67.02 23.88
C LYS A 630 21.03 -68.39 24.48
N GLU A 631 20.03 -68.57 25.34
CA GLU A 631 19.75 -69.84 26.04
C GLU A 631 19.11 -70.82 25.08
N PHE A 632 18.20 -70.40 24.22
CA PHE A 632 17.48 -71.25 23.29
C PHE A 632 18.17 -71.43 21.92
N GLY A 633 19.29 -70.75 21.67
CA GLY A 633 20.01 -70.82 20.40
C GLY A 633 19.21 -70.26 19.20
N THR A 634 18.30 -69.36 19.47
CA THR A 634 17.39 -68.73 18.49
C THR A 634 17.86 -67.36 18.07
N THR A 635 17.22 -66.76 17.03
CA THR A 635 17.51 -65.37 16.58
C THR A 635 16.39 -64.40 16.94
N ILE A 636 15.13 -64.78 16.82
CA ILE A 636 13.99 -63.99 17.11
C ILE A 636 13.03 -64.68 18.04
N ILE A 637 12.78 -64.14 19.22
CA ILE A 637 11.79 -64.61 20.17
C ILE A 637 10.65 -63.62 20.28
N VAL A 638 9.42 -64.14 20.15
CA VAL A 638 8.20 -63.40 20.37
C VAL A 638 7.44 -63.92 21.57
N SER A 639 6.75 -63.03 22.32
CA SER A 639 5.86 -63.44 23.40
C SER A 639 4.54 -64.00 22.89
N GLU A 640 3.83 -64.75 23.75
CA GLU A 640 2.45 -65.20 23.52
C GLU A 640 1.51 -64.01 23.21
N PHE A 641 1.76 -62.85 23.81
CA PHE A 641 0.98 -61.64 23.61
C PHE A 641 1.16 -61.06 22.17
N THR A 642 2.40 -61.16 21.68
CA THR A 642 2.67 -60.76 20.26
C THR A 642 2.08 -61.81 19.33
N LEU A 643 2.28 -63.07 19.61
CA LEU A 643 1.76 -64.16 18.79
C LEU A 643 0.25 -64.13 18.64
N ALA A 644 -0.49 -63.75 19.68
CA ALA A 644 -1.94 -63.58 19.64
C ALA A 644 -2.39 -62.51 18.66
N LYS A 645 -1.54 -61.53 18.36
CA LYS A 645 -1.81 -60.45 17.37
C LYS A 645 -1.39 -60.82 15.94
N LEU A 646 -0.36 -61.71 15.81
CA LEU A 646 0.17 -62.11 14.50
C LEU A 646 -0.78 -63.09 13.76
N GLY A 647 -1.56 -63.89 14.49
CA GLY A 647 -2.42 -64.91 13.92
C GLY A 647 -1.61 -66.01 13.17
N ASP A 648 -2.21 -66.60 12.12
CA ASP A 648 -1.62 -67.73 11.36
C ASP A 648 -0.69 -67.23 10.17
N ARG A 649 -0.28 -66.00 10.15
CA ARG A 649 0.52 -65.46 9.05
C ARG A 649 2.01 -65.75 9.10
N TYR A 650 2.47 -66.26 10.26
CA TYR A 650 3.88 -66.49 10.49
C TYR A 650 4.14 -67.97 10.94
N ASP A 651 5.26 -68.48 10.54
CA ASP A 651 5.76 -69.76 11.03
C ASP A 651 6.50 -69.52 12.33
N VAL A 652 5.99 -70.13 13.38
CA VAL A 652 6.55 -70.04 14.75
C VAL A 652 6.78 -71.40 15.34
N ARG A 653 7.80 -71.51 16.19
CA ARG A 653 8.12 -72.71 16.95
C ARG A 653 7.97 -72.42 18.45
N PRO A 654 7.17 -73.16 19.20
CA PRO A 654 7.10 -73.02 20.65
C PRO A 654 8.44 -73.43 21.31
N LEU A 655 8.87 -72.57 22.26
CA LEU A 655 10.13 -72.83 22.97
C LEU A 655 9.91 -73.29 24.39
N ALA A 656 9.35 -72.48 25.24
CA ALA A 656 9.12 -72.74 26.64
C ALA A 656 8.15 -71.75 27.29
N ASP A 657 7.69 -72.08 28.50
CA ASP A 657 7.07 -71.05 29.38
C ASP A 657 8.13 -70.54 30.35
N VAL A 658 8.46 -69.28 30.23
CA VAL A 658 9.56 -68.64 30.98
C VAL A 658 9.01 -67.83 32.14
N LYS A 659 9.51 -68.10 33.35
CA LYS A 659 9.16 -67.30 34.53
C LYS A 659 9.94 -65.97 34.51
N VAL A 660 9.27 -64.90 34.25
CA VAL A 660 9.92 -63.57 34.14
C VAL A 660 9.84 -62.84 35.49
N LYS A 661 10.99 -62.38 36.01
CA LYS A 661 11.07 -61.65 37.29
C LYS A 661 10.07 -60.53 37.33
N GLY A 662 9.09 -60.53 38.24
CA GLY A 662 8.03 -59.57 38.38
C GLY A 662 6.67 -59.98 37.79
N LYS A 663 6.54 -61.18 37.18
CA LYS A 663 5.25 -61.80 36.83
C LYS A 663 5.06 -63.11 37.60
N GLU A 664 3.88 -63.29 38.20
CA GLU A 664 3.55 -64.50 38.94
C GLU A 664 3.27 -65.66 37.99
N LYS A 665 2.81 -65.40 36.76
CA LYS A 665 2.52 -66.45 35.77
C LYS A 665 3.66 -66.53 34.75
N PRO A 666 4.07 -67.74 34.33
CA PRO A 666 5.00 -67.96 33.24
C PRO A 666 4.44 -67.34 31.94
N VAL A 667 5.29 -66.86 31.05
CA VAL A 667 4.96 -66.32 29.74
C VAL A 667 5.43 -67.26 28.66
N GLY A 668 4.53 -67.68 27.79
CA GLY A 668 4.85 -68.49 26.62
C GLY A 668 5.72 -67.77 25.62
N ILE A 669 6.83 -68.34 25.22
CA ILE A 669 7.75 -67.75 24.24
C ILE A 669 7.89 -68.69 23.02
N TYR A 670 8.01 -67.99 21.85
CA TYR A 670 8.03 -68.69 20.58
C TYR A 670 9.15 -68.08 19.69
N GLU A 671 9.79 -68.98 18.94
CA GLU A 671 10.71 -68.50 17.88
C GLU A 671 9.94 -68.15 16.65
N LEU A 672 10.23 -66.95 16.08
CA LEU A 672 9.71 -66.50 14.82
C LEU A 672 10.65 -66.95 13.69
N LEU A 673 10.20 -67.90 12.87
CA LEU A 673 10.99 -68.48 11.78
C LEU A 673 10.88 -67.71 10.46
N GLY A 674 9.69 -67.28 10.08
CA GLY A 674 9.44 -66.57 8.82
C GLY A 674 7.96 -66.28 8.57
N LYS A 675 7.68 -65.70 7.43
CA LYS A 675 6.30 -65.61 6.94
C LYS A 675 5.85 -66.98 6.41
N ARG A 676 4.64 -67.35 6.76
CA ARG A 676 4.01 -68.51 6.16
C ARG A 676 3.71 -68.25 4.69
N VAL A 677 4.35 -69.00 3.80
CA VAL A 677 4.01 -68.87 2.37
C VAL A 677 2.61 -69.43 2.21
N ALA A 678 1.66 -68.59 1.81
CA ALA A 678 0.35 -69.09 1.43
C ALA A 678 0.56 -70.16 0.35
N ALA A 679 0.10 -71.41 0.63
CA ALA A 679 0.10 -72.48 -0.35
C ALA A 679 -0.63 -71.98 -1.57
N GLY A 680 0.14 -71.62 -2.60
CA GLY A 680 -0.38 -71.02 -3.86
C GLY A 680 -1.41 -71.95 -4.46
N GLY A 681 -2.60 -71.44 -4.64
CA GLY A 681 -3.56 -72.06 -5.51
C GLY A 681 -2.97 -72.12 -6.93
N ALA A 682 -2.61 -73.28 -7.38
CA ALA A 682 -2.46 -73.55 -8.76
C ALA A 682 -3.86 -73.49 -9.38
N ALA A 683 -4.09 -72.50 -10.27
CA ALA A 683 -5.06 -72.50 -11.32
C ALA A 683 -4.62 -71.49 -12.38
#